data_d429b9a1b43ba54cf921ffa2293d78f6
#
_entry.id   d429b9a1b43ba54cf921ffa2293d78f6
#
_cell.length_a   1.000
_cell.length_b   1.000
_cell.length_c   1.000
_cell.angle_alpha   90.00
_cell.angle_beta   90.00
_cell.angle_gamma   90.00
#
_symmetry.space_group_name_H-M   'P 1'
#
loop_
_entity.id
_entity.type
_entity.pdbx_description
1 polymer ?
#
loop_
_entity_poly.entity_id
_entity_poly.type
_entity_poly.pdbx_seq_one_letter_code
_entity_poly.pdbx_strand_id
1 'polypeptide(L)'
;MKPLYFLVFVVAIFLSSCEQKPQSPVDAVDPFIGTGGHGHTFPGATMPFGMVQLSPDTRKDSWDGCSGYHYSDSTIMGFSHTHLSGTGVGDYGDIRLMPSTGKLQLEPGTEENTQSGYRSHFSHSSESATPGYYKVLLEDYQIQAELTTSERVGFHKYHFPQTDSAHIIIDLFEGVTSDQVLDAFIQIENDSTISGYRRTKGWANDQHLYFYASFSSPFKHFGIQHNNQNQAMKTYAQGGKIVAWVDYKTAKNTPILVKVGISAVDVAGAKNNLKAEIPHWDFELQRGNAKNSWNKALNKIKIGKSHNKEDRSIFYTALYHTMIAPNLYNDAEGRYRGHDMEIHKTDSGRHYTVFSLWDTFRALHPLFTIIERNRTAEMVRSMLDMQSKGGLLPVWELAANETQCMIGYHAVPVIADAWINGIRDFDEEKALQAMIKSANQDLHGLKWQKSLGYIPADKESESVSKTLEYAYDDWCIAIMAENLGNQQLADSFYQRAQNYKNLYDTETKFFRGRQNGGFIAPFDPAQVNFMLTEANSWQYNFFVPQDIGGHIDLMGGDEAYAAMLDSLFTGKTAITGRKQADITGLIGQYAHGNEPSHHMAYLYNYVGEAYKTQALIHQIMNELYHAAPNGLSGNEDCGQMSAWYVFSALGFYPVTPASGQYIIGVPRFDNATIELENGNTFTVEATNFSPDNKYIQQLTLNGAPYPYSFIDHETIQHGGTLRFVMGPQPDKSWASEKKHRPQRKITGDQLVATPSIKADSKTFTDSIQIRLHHPKAGAQIFYSLDGSLPTAKSQVYSDAISLTASTQIRVLAKFENKQSSAITGNFYKIPAGRTIDLATNYSPQYPAGGDIALIDRQHGNTDFRTGSWQGYQGVDLEATVDLGKRQKIKSISIGFLQDQRSWIFMPERVHFSLSVDGRNFTEIGVIPNTIPATLDGSIIKHFELDIVAHKARYVKVIAVNRKVCPPNHLGEGEPAWIFADEISIQ
;
A
#
# COMPACT_ATOMS: atom_id res chain seq x y z
N MET A 1 -5.58 -84.38 50.76
CA MET A 1 -5.60 -83.79 49.47
C MET A 1 -6.44 -82.52 49.58
N LYS A 2 -5.83 -81.30 49.53
CA LYS A 2 -6.55 -80.03 49.48
C LYS A 2 -6.40 -79.49 48.08
N PRO A 3 -7.45 -78.91 47.40
CA PRO A 3 -7.31 -78.24 46.14
C PRO A 3 -6.88 -76.80 46.30
N LEU A 4 -5.93 -76.39 45.49
CA LEU A 4 -5.35 -75.07 45.37
C LEU A 4 -6.26 -74.26 44.46
N TYR A 5 -6.81 -73.10 44.93
CA TYR A 5 -7.57 -72.16 44.13
C TYR A 5 -6.59 -71.13 43.52
N PHE A 6 -6.54 -71.10 42.20
CA PHE A 6 -5.82 -70.04 41.45
C PHE A 6 -6.74 -68.83 41.31
N LEU A 7 -6.36 -67.77 41.97
CA LEU A 7 -7.05 -66.47 41.85
C LEU A 7 -6.46 -65.70 40.64
N VAL A 8 -7.21 -65.59 39.52
CA VAL A 8 -6.83 -64.79 38.37
C VAL A 8 -7.27 -63.33 38.61
N PHE A 9 -6.32 -62.46 38.84
CA PHE A 9 -6.53 -61.01 38.87
C PHE A 9 -6.58 -60.49 37.43
N VAL A 10 -7.76 -60.12 36.93
CA VAL A 10 -7.93 -59.36 35.69
C VAL A 10 -7.71 -57.86 35.99
N VAL A 11 -6.55 -57.38 35.67
CA VAL A 11 -6.28 -55.93 35.70
C VAL A 11 -6.90 -55.33 34.43
N ALA A 12 -8.06 -54.71 34.56
CA ALA A 12 -8.66 -53.85 33.50
C ALA A 12 -7.87 -52.53 33.43
N ILE A 13 -6.99 -52.44 32.48
CA ILE A 13 -6.35 -51.14 32.13
C ILE A 13 -7.40 -50.30 31.46
N PHE A 14 -7.97 -49.32 32.15
CA PHE A 14 -8.70 -48.21 31.56
C PHE A 14 -7.70 -47.31 30.87
N LEU A 15 -7.57 -47.49 29.55
CA LEU A 15 -7.00 -46.47 28.68
C LEU A 15 -8.01 -45.32 28.65
N SER A 16 -7.89 -44.37 29.57
CA SER A 16 -8.49 -43.07 29.43
C SER A 16 -7.83 -42.44 28.22
N SER A 17 -8.45 -42.54 27.07
CA SER A 17 -8.14 -41.62 25.97
C SER A 17 -8.48 -40.24 26.48
N CYS A 18 -7.48 -39.43 26.82
CA CYS A 18 -7.63 -38.01 26.94
C CYS A 18 -8.04 -37.51 25.56
N GLU A 19 -9.33 -37.40 25.29
CA GLU A 19 -9.79 -36.52 24.21
C GLU A 19 -9.26 -35.13 24.53
N GLN A 20 -8.19 -34.74 23.85
CA GLN A 20 -7.76 -33.36 23.88
C GLN A 20 -8.98 -32.53 23.46
N LYS A 21 -9.50 -31.69 24.36
CA LYS A 21 -10.51 -30.67 23.99
C LYS A 21 -10.00 -29.96 22.72
N PRO A 22 -10.85 -29.81 21.71
CA PRO A 22 -10.43 -29.06 20.51
C PRO A 22 -9.85 -27.71 20.93
N GLN A 23 -8.63 -27.47 20.52
CA GLN A 23 -7.91 -26.23 20.84
C GLN A 23 -8.75 -25.04 20.32
N SER A 24 -8.99 -24.05 21.19
CA SER A 24 -9.73 -22.84 20.82
C SER A 24 -9.04 -22.12 19.65
N PRO A 25 -9.76 -21.48 18.72
CA PRO A 25 -9.16 -20.67 17.66
C PRO A 25 -8.12 -19.68 18.14
N VAL A 26 -8.39 -18.98 19.24
CA VAL A 26 -7.46 -17.99 19.82
C VAL A 26 -6.15 -18.61 20.30
N ASP A 27 -6.15 -19.88 20.71
CA ASP A 27 -4.95 -20.58 21.16
C ASP A 27 -4.09 -21.09 19.98
N ALA A 28 -4.59 -21.01 18.75
CA ALA A 28 -3.88 -21.36 17.53
C ALA A 28 -3.18 -20.16 16.87
N VAL A 29 -3.53 -18.94 17.25
CA VAL A 29 -2.90 -17.72 16.72
C VAL A 29 -1.49 -17.58 17.26
N ASP A 30 -0.55 -17.31 16.37
CA ASP A 30 0.83 -16.93 16.68
C ASP A 30 1.10 -15.50 16.20
N PRO A 31 0.99 -14.47 17.07
CA PRO A 31 1.21 -13.08 16.69
C PRO A 31 2.63 -12.76 16.20
N PHE A 32 3.58 -13.71 16.32
CA PHE A 32 4.93 -13.51 15.77
C PHE A 32 5.03 -13.78 14.26
N ILE A 33 4.07 -14.47 13.64
CA ILE A 33 4.06 -14.64 12.18
C ILE A 33 3.96 -13.27 11.50
N GLY A 34 4.90 -12.98 10.61
CA GLY A 34 4.98 -11.69 9.91
C GLY A 34 5.78 -10.60 10.63
N THR A 35 6.29 -10.86 11.85
CA THR A 35 7.11 -9.88 12.60
C THR A 35 8.58 -9.87 12.19
N GLY A 36 8.99 -10.76 11.30
CA GLY A 36 10.33 -10.83 10.73
C GLY A 36 10.30 -10.81 9.20
N GLY A 37 11.44 -10.69 8.56
CA GLY A 37 11.52 -10.50 7.13
C GLY A 37 10.85 -9.18 6.72
N HIS A 38 9.91 -9.24 5.79
CA HIS A 38 9.19 -8.09 5.23
C HIS A 38 7.69 -8.11 5.57
N GLY A 39 7.27 -8.81 6.63
CA GLY A 39 5.84 -8.91 6.97
C GLY A 39 5.28 -7.67 7.66
N HIS A 40 6.11 -6.92 8.38
CA HIS A 40 5.82 -5.64 9.04
C HIS A 40 4.66 -5.70 10.05
N THR A 41 4.43 -6.86 10.70
CA THR A 41 3.44 -6.98 11.75
C THR A 41 4.05 -6.80 13.14
N PHE A 42 3.23 -6.66 14.18
CA PHE A 42 3.66 -6.50 15.57
C PHE A 42 3.03 -7.59 16.48
N PRO A 43 3.73 -8.03 17.55
CA PRO A 43 3.24 -9.10 18.43
C PRO A 43 2.42 -8.60 19.61
N GLY A 44 2.21 -7.30 19.76
CA GLY A 44 1.62 -6.67 20.93
C GLY A 44 0.14 -6.96 21.16
N ALA A 45 -0.37 -6.49 22.28
CA ALA A 45 -1.77 -6.66 22.65
C ALA A 45 -2.67 -5.66 21.89
N THR A 46 -3.68 -6.17 21.20
CA THR A 46 -4.74 -5.37 20.58
C THR A 46 -6.08 -6.09 20.67
N MET A 47 -7.19 -5.38 20.54
CA MET A 47 -8.54 -5.94 20.40
C MET A 47 -8.92 -6.07 18.93
N PRO A 48 -9.91 -6.91 18.57
CA PRO A 48 -10.44 -6.90 17.21
C PRO A 48 -10.86 -5.48 16.82
N PHE A 49 -10.23 -4.90 15.79
CA PHE A 49 -10.45 -3.53 15.32
C PHE A 49 -10.26 -2.44 16.41
N GLY A 50 -9.42 -2.67 17.41
CA GLY A 50 -9.22 -1.76 18.53
C GLY A 50 -8.41 -0.52 18.17
N MET A 51 -8.65 0.61 18.86
CA MET A 51 -7.87 1.84 18.74
C MET A 51 -6.45 1.69 19.32
N VAL A 52 -6.29 0.80 20.31
CA VAL A 52 -5.00 0.55 20.98
C VAL A 52 -4.30 -0.65 20.35
N GLN A 53 -3.06 -0.44 19.93
CA GLN A 53 -2.09 -1.47 19.57
C GLN A 53 -0.90 -1.32 20.53
N LEU A 54 -0.99 -2.01 21.70
CA LEU A 54 0.00 -1.90 22.77
C LEU A 54 1.13 -2.91 22.54
N SER A 55 2.24 -2.47 21.97
CA SER A 55 3.32 -3.33 21.51
C SER A 55 4.71 -2.83 21.95
N PRO A 56 5.71 -3.72 22.04
CA PRO A 56 7.09 -3.29 22.21
C PRO A 56 7.62 -2.58 20.95
N ASP A 57 8.44 -1.55 21.18
CA ASP A 57 9.24 -0.89 20.15
C ASP A 57 10.67 -1.41 20.22
N THR A 58 11.19 -1.98 19.12
CA THR A 58 12.54 -2.54 19.06
C THR A 58 13.47 -1.72 18.18
N ARG A 59 12.97 -1.15 17.07
CA ARG A 59 13.75 -0.31 16.15
C ARG A 59 12.98 0.93 15.70
N LYS A 60 13.72 1.85 15.11
CA LYS A 60 13.23 3.13 14.60
C LYS A 60 13.80 3.40 13.21
N ASP A 61 13.07 4.15 12.38
CA ASP A 61 13.51 4.59 11.06
C ASP A 61 13.98 3.46 10.13
N SER A 62 13.30 2.32 10.19
CA SER A 62 13.60 1.12 9.39
C SER A 62 12.41 0.72 8.55
N TRP A 63 12.65 0.39 7.28
CA TRP A 63 11.59 -0.14 6.42
C TRP A 63 11.02 -1.47 6.98
N ASP A 64 11.88 -2.43 7.36
CA ASP A 64 11.44 -3.70 7.96
C ASP A 64 10.84 -3.52 9.37
N GLY A 65 11.04 -2.37 10.00
CA GLY A 65 10.53 -2.03 11.32
C GLY A 65 9.35 -1.06 11.31
N CYS A 66 8.62 -0.93 10.21
CA CYS A 66 7.47 -0.01 10.08
C CYS A 66 6.42 -0.15 11.19
N SER A 67 6.24 -1.36 11.72
CA SER A 67 5.36 -1.65 12.85
C SER A 67 5.96 -1.33 14.24
N GLY A 68 7.20 -0.81 14.32
CA GLY A 68 7.92 -0.57 15.57
C GLY A 68 8.63 -1.79 16.14
N TYR A 69 8.28 -3.00 15.72
CA TYR A 69 8.89 -4.26 16.16
C TYR A 69 9.47 -5.04 14.98
N HIS A 70 10.62 -5.67 15.20
CA HIS A 70 11.12 -6.68 14.25
C HIS A 70 11.77 -7.85 15.02
N TYR A 71 11.41 -9.08 14.63
CA TYR A 71 11.80 -10.29 15.35
C TYR A 71 13.33 -10.53 15.45
N SER A 72 14.13 -9.95 14.55
CA SER A 72 15.59 -10.10 14.62
C SER A 72 16.25 -9.23 15.70
N ASP A 73 15.51 -8.35 16.35
CA ASP A 73 16.05 -7.41 17.32
C ASP A 73 16.23 -8.07 18.69
N SER A 74 17.17 -7.53 19.47
CA SER A 74 17.50 -8.06 20.80
C SER A 74 17.31 -7.03 21.94
N THR A 75 16.77 -5.83 21.59
CA THR A 75 16.56 -4.77 22.58
C THR A 75 15.19 -4.12 22.40
N ILE A 76 14.56 -3.69 23.50
CA ILE A 76 13.30 -2.96 23.55
C ILE A 76 13.53 -1.55 24.07
N MET A 77 12.96 -0.54 23.37
CA MET A 77 12.96 0.86 23.75
C MET A 77 11.81 1.22 24.70
N GLY A 78 10.76 0.42 24.72
CA GLY A 78 9.57 0.64 25.52
C GLY A 78 8.34 0.04 24.89
N PHE A 79 7.16 0.46 25.34
CA PHE A 79 5.87 -0.03 24.93
C PHE A 79 4.99 1.14 24.56
N SER A 80 4.72 1.35 23.28
CA SER A 80 3.82 2.40 22.79
C SER A 80 2.42 1.87 22.52
N HIS A 81 1.45 2.79 22.39
CA HIS A 81 0.02 2.45 22.38
C HIS A 81 -0.59 2.43 21.01
N THR A 82 0.15 2.84 20.00
CA THR A 82 -0.29 2.87 18.59
C THR A 82 0.78 2.26 17.68
N HIS A 83 0.38 1.34 16.81
CA HIS A 83 1.24 0.72 15.80
C HIS A 83 0.46 0.45 14.52
N LEU A 84 1.13 0.56 13.37
CA LEU A 84 0.61 0.09 12.09
C LEU A 84 0.94 -1.40 11.93
N SER A 85 0.15 -2.12 11.15
CA SER A 85 0.37 -3.53 10.85
C SER A 85 0.47 -3.76 9.35
N GLY A 86 1.62 -4.26 8.90
CA GLY A 86 1.84 -4.67 7.52
C GLY A 86 2.17 -3.55 6.54
N THR A 87 2.33 -2.30 6.98
CA THR A 87 2.58 -1.17 6.07
C THR A 87 4.03 -1.06 5.64
N GLY A 88 4.28 -0.53 4.44
CA GLY A 88 5.63 -0.22 3.94
C GLY A 88 6.16 1.15 4.40
N VAL A 89 5.37 1.92 5.15
CA VAL A 89 5.74 3.22 5.74
C VAL A 89 5.42 3.20 7.21
N GLY A 90 6.37 3.62 8.07
CA GLY A 90 6.16 3.72 9.51
C GLY A 90 5.50 5.04 9.89
N ASP A 91 4.64 4.96 10.90
CA ASP A 91 4.07 6.09 11.64
C ASP A 91 3.63 5.60 13.02
N TYR A 92 3.07 6.48 13.87
CA TYR A 92 2.63 6.10 15.21
C TYR A 92 3.78 5.87 16.20
N GLY A 93 3.66 4.88 17.10
CA GLY A 93 4.58 4.67 18.22
C GLY A 93 4.37 5.69 19.34
N ASP A 94 3.12 6.09 19.55
CA ASP A 94 2.77 7.16 20.46
C ASP A 94 2.65 6.70 21.92
N ILE A 95 3.00 7.62 22.83
CA ILE A 95 2.85 7.46 24.27
C ILE A 95 3.61 6.23 24.76
N ARG A 96 4.94 6.29 24.63
CA ARG A 96 5.81 5.20 25.02
C ARG A 96 6.05 5.17 26.52
N LEU A 97 5.83 4.01 27.15
CA LEU A 97 6.15 3.73 28.54
C LEU A 97 7.32 2.76 28.62
N MET A 98 8.32 3.06 29.47
CA MET A 98 9.42 2.16 29.75
C MET A 98 9.70 2.03 31.24
N PRO A 99 9.52 0.83 31.85
CA PRO A 99 9.93 0.57 33.23
C PRO A 99 11.44 0.30 33.29
N SER A 100 12.11 0.87 34.30
CA SER A 100 13.55 0.68 34.51
C SER A 100 13.92 0.64 36.00
N THR A 101 15.15 0.22 36.29
CA THR A 101 15.72 0.23 37.67
C THR A 101 17.11 0.83 37.68
N GLY A 102 17.56 1.31 38.84
CA GLY A 102 18.90 1.83 39.04
C GLY A 102 19.05 3.31 38.66
N LYS A 103 20.09 3.67 37.93
CA LYS A 103 20.29 5.06 37.49
C LYS A 103 19.25 5.46 36.45
N LEU A 104 18.51 6.53 36.70
CA LEU A 104 17.55 7.07 35.74
C LEU A 104 18.25 7.53 34.48
N GLN A 105 17.81 7.00 33.33
CA GLN A 105 18.16 7.40 31.96
C GLN A 105 16.90 7.91 31.27
N LEU A 106 16.99 8.98 30.50
CA LEU A 106 15.83 9.60 29.83
C LEU A 106 15.95 9.66 28.31
N GLU A 107 17.04 9.12 27.77
CA GLU A 107 17.24 8.89 26.34
C GLU A 107 17.08 7.40 26.04
N PRO A 108 16.64 7.00 24.84
CA PRO A 108 16.47 5.58 24.51
C PRO A 108 17.82 4.82 24.44
N GLY A 109 18.94 5.49 24.18
CA GLY A 109 20.22 4.84 23.92
C GLY A 109 20.27 4.18 22.54
N THR A 110 21.32 3.37 22.32
CA THR A 110 21.48 2.63 21.06
C THR A 110 21.43 1.13 21.29
N GLU A 111 21.22 0.36 20.24
CA GLU A 111 21.20 -1.10 20.32
C GLU A 111 22.56 -1.66 20.74
N GLU A 112 23.65 -1.07 20.24
CA GLU A 112 25.01 -1.50 20.58
C GLU A 112 25.42 -1.11 21.99
N ASN A 113 24.73 -0.16 22.61
CA ASN A 113 25.05 0.32 23.94
C ASN A 113 23.79 0.68 24.75
N THR A 114 23.11 -0.31 25.31
CA THR A 114 21.92 -0.12 26.16
C THR A 114 22.23 0.69 27.42
N GLN A 115 23.47 0.71 27.91
CA GLN A 115 23.90 1.50 29.07
C GLN A 115 23.89 3.01 28.82
N SER A 116 23.79 3.44 27.55
CA SER A 116 23.69 4.87 27.22
C SER A 116 22.29 5.44 27.35
N GLY A 117 21.27 4.60 27.62
CA GLY A 117 19.88 5.02 27.71
C GLY A 117 19.00 4.05 28.51
N TYR A 118 17.67 4.20 28.31
CA TYR A 118 16.68 3.37 29.01
C TYR A 118 16.34 2.06 28.28
N ARG A 119 16.87 1.79 27.08
CA ARG A 119 16.66 0.55 26.31
C ARG A 119 17.15 -0.68 27.09
N SER A 120 16.48 -1.79 26.96
CA SER A 120 16.84 -3.05 27.64
C SER A 120 16.98 -4.20 26.65
N HIS A 121 17.96 -5.06 26.88
CA HIS A 121 18.03 -6.37 26.23
C HIS A 121 16.82 -7.23 26.61
N PHE A 122 16.42 -8.12 25.71
CA PHE A 122 15.46 -9.18 25.93
C PHE A 122 15.84 -10.42 25.11
N SER A 123 15.19 -11.55 25.41
CA SER A 123 15.34 -12.78 24.66
C SER A 123 13.99 -13.32 24.25
N HIS A 124 13.86 -13.81 23.02
CA HIS A 124 12.64 -14.48 22.54
C HIS A 124 12.24 -15.70 23.40
N SER A 125 13.19 -16.34 24.10
CA SER A 125 12.89 -17.41 25.05
C SER A 125 12.12 -16.92 26.29
N SER A 126 12.14 -15.62 26.57
CA SER A 126 11.41 -14.98 27.69
C SER A 126 10.23 -14.15 27.22
N GLU A 127 9.98 -14.12 25.92
CA GLU A 127 8.91 -13.40 25.27
C GLU A 127 7.74 -14.34 24.93
N SER A 128 6.52 -13.84 25.01
CA SER A 128 5.34 -14.58 24.59
C SER A 128 4.21 -13.64 24.21
N ALA A 129 3.48 -13.97 23.14
CA ALA A 129 2.33 -13.24 22.66
C ALA A 129 1.13 -14.17 22.41
N THR A 130 -0.06 -13.65 22.67
CA THR A 130 -1.34 -14.25 22.25
C THR A 130 -2.31 -13.12 21.96
N PRO A 131 -3.38 -13.32 21.18
CA PRO A 131 -4.33 -12.24 20.91
C PRO A 131 -4.80 -11.51 22.17
N GLY A 132 -4.53 -10.21 22.25
CA GLY A 132 -4.86 -9.35 23.38
C GLY A 132 -3.91 -9.45 24.58
N TYR A 133 -2.76 -10.10 24.44
CA TYR A 133 -1.78 -10.23 25.52
C TYR A 133 -0.36 -10.37 24.99
N TYR A 134 0.58 -9.65 25.63
CA TYR A 134 2.01 -9.74 25.39
C TYR A 134 2.79 -9.78 26.71
N LYS A 135 3.93 -10.44 26.72
CA LYS A 135 4.79 -10.57 27.90
C LYS A 135 6.25 -10.69 27.48
N VAL A 136 7.15 -10.02 28.24
CA VAL A 136 8.62 -10.10 28.04
C VAL A 136 9.37 -9.84 29.34
N LEU A 137 10.58 -10.37 29.47
CA LEU A 137 11.53 -10.01 30.52
C LEU A 137 12.52 -8.96 29.96
N LEU A 138 12.55 -7.78 30.59
CA LEU A 138 13.57 -6.76 30.34
C LEU A 138 14.81 -7.14 31.15
N GLU A 139 15.83 -7.69 30.47
CA GLU A 139 16.94 -8.39 31.12
C GLU A 139 17.87 -7.45 31.90
N ASP A 140 18.14 -6.24 31.39
CA ASP A 140 19.02 -5.27 32.06
C ASP A 140 18.43 -4.78 33.39
N TYR A 141 17.11 -4.78 33.52
CA TYR A 141 16.39 -4.29 34.67
C TYR A 141 15.75 -5.39 35.54
N GLN A 142 15.78 -6.65 35.05
CA GLN A 142 15.09 -7.79 35.68
C GLN A 142 13.60 -7.51 35.94
N ILE A 143 12.93 -6.84 34.97
CA ILE A 143 11.52 -6.48 35.05
C ILE A 143 10.75 -7.38 34.09
N GLN A 144 9.76 -8.12 34.60
CA GLN A 144 8.78 -8.77 33.75
C GLN A 144 7.68 -7.76 33.43
N ALA A 145 7.54 -7.43 32.15
CA ALA A 145 6.45 -6.62 31.60
C ALA A 145 5.36 -7.53 31.03
N GLU A 146 4.11 -7.29 31.39
CA GLU A 146 2.92 -7.91 30.83
C GLU A 146 1.97 -6.83 30.34
N LEU A 147 1.38 -7.03 29.16
CA LEU A 147 0.51 -6.06 28.47
C LEU A 147 -0.81 -6.74 28.11
N THR A 148 -1.91 -6.03 28.31
CA THR A 148 -3.23 -6.39 27.78
C THR A 148 -4.00 -5.12 27.45
N THR A 149 -5.18 -5.22 26.83
CA THR A 149 -5.87 -4.05 26.32
C THR A 149 -7.39 -4.22 26.31
N SER A 150 -8.12 -3.12 26.26
CA SER A 150 -9.47 -3.00 25.74
C SER A 150 -9.44 -2.25 24.38
N GLU A 151 -10.59 -1.85 23.85
CA GLU A 151 -10.61 -1.16 22.55
C GLU A 151 -9.82 0.17 22.55
N ARG A 152 -9.84 0.91 23.69
CA ARG A 152 -9.27 2.28 23.80
C ARG A 152 -8.31 2.44 24.97
N VAL A 153 -7.98 1.36 25.70
CA VAL A 153 -7.16 1.44 26.90
C VAL A 153 -6.09 0.37 26.90
N GLY A 154 -4.83 0.79 26.99
CA GLY A 154 -3.70 -0.11 27.27
C GLY A 154 -3.59 -0.40 28.76
N PHE A 155 -3.26 -1.63 29.13
CA PHE A 155 -3.13 -2.03 30.53
C PHE A 155 -1.81 -2.79 30.72
N HIS A 156 -0.89 -2.18 31.47
CA HIS A 156 0.44 -2.69 31.76
C HIS A 156 0.52 -3.27 33.16
N LYS A 157 1.33 -4.31 33.35
CA LYS A 157 1.66 -4.92 34.63
C LYS A 157 3.16 -5.17 34.70
N TYR A 158 3.86 -4.45 35.56
CA TYR A 158 5.30 -4.50 35.69
C TYR A 158 5.71 -5.15 37.02
N HIS A 159 6.40 -6.27 36.95
CA HIS A 159 6.97 -6.95 38.08
C HIS A 159 8.43 -6.53 38.27
N PHE A 160 8.63 -5.57 39.15
CA PHE A 160 9.96 -5.09 39.51
C PHE A 160 10.68 -6.03 40.50
N PRO A 161 12.01 -6.08 40.45
CA PRO A 161 12.78 -6.59 41.60
C PRO A 161 12.57 -5.68 42.82
N GLN A 162 12.98 -6.16 43.99
CA GLN A 162 13.01 -5.29 45.18
C GLN A 162 14.10 -4.24 45.00
N THR A 163 13.72 -2.96 44.94
CA THR A 163 14.65 -1.83 44.79
C THR A 163 14.07 -0.54 45.31
N ASP A 164 14.94 0.38 45.73
CA ASP A 164 14.58 1.75 46.08
C ASP A 164 14.61 2.72 44.87
N SER A 165 15.03 2.27 43.69
CA SER A 165 15.21 3.04 42.46
C SER A 165 14.51 2.35 41.28
N ALA A 166 13.20 2.20 41.37
CA ALA A 166 12.36 1.78 40.25
C ALA A 166 11.75 3.01 39.57
N HIS A 167 11.73 3.04 38.24
CA HIS A 167 11.23 4.15 37.46
C HIS A 167 10.24 3.64 36.42
N ILE A 168 9.23 4.47 36.07
CA ILE A 168 8.45 4.33 34.85
C ILE A 168 8.62 5.63 34.07
N ILE A 169 9.20 5.54 32.90
CA ILE A 169 9.47 6.63 31.98
C ILE A 169 8.28 6.75 31.02
N ILE A 170 7.85 7.96 30.71
CA ILE A 170 6.82 8.31 29.74
C ILE A 170 7.47 9.22 28.72
N ASP A 171 7.72 8.69 27.52
CA ASP A 171 8.36 9.43 26.45
C ASP A 171 7.30 9.90 25.44
N LEU A 172 7.20 11.22 25.25
CA LEU A 172 6.32 11.86 24.28
C LEU A 172 7.10 12.37 23.05
N PHE A 173 8.40 12.16 23.01
CA PHE A 173 9.24 12.64 21.92
C PHE A 173 9.52 11.56 20.87
N GLU A 174 9.83 10.36 21.30
CA GLU A 174 10.20 9.26 20.42
C GLU A 174 8.96 8.55 19.84
N GLY A 175 8.95 8.33 18.53
CA GLY A 175 7.98 7.51 17.77
C GLY A 175 8.64 6.28 17.17
N VAL A 176 7.95 5.59 16.28
CA VAL A 176 8.49 4.50 15.44
C VAL A 176 9.39 5.06 14.33
N THR A 177 9.14 6.29 13.92
CA THR A 177 9.95 7.02 12.92
C THR A 177 10.47 8.33 13.52
N SER A 178 11.36 9.01 12.78
CA SER A 178 11.82 10.36 13.10
C SER A 178 10.78 11.41 12.69
N ASP A 179 9.53 11.20 13.06
CA ASP A 179 8.43 12.13 12.88
C ASP A 179 8.66 13.42 13.69
N GLN A 180 8.17 14.54 13.13
CA GLN A 180 8.29 15.82 13.80
C GLN A 180 7.22 15.94 14.88
N VAL A 181 7.60 16.06 16.15
CA VAL A 181 6.69 16.47 17.21
C VAL A 181 6.36 17.96 17.04
N LEU A 182 5.13 18.26 16.61
CA LEU A 182 4.64 19.62 16.39
C LEU A 182 4.32 20.33 17.69
N ASP A 183 3.69 19.61 18.63
CA ASP A 183 3.42 20.04 19.99
C ASP A 183 3.18 18.82 20.89
N ALA A 184 3.50 18.95 22.16
CA ALA A 184 3.21 17.95 23.17
C ALA A 184 3.00 18.67 24.53
N PHE A 185 2.18 18.11 25.38
CA PHE A 185 2.21 18.49 26.79
C PHE A 185 2.06 17.29 27.71
N ILE A 186 2.53 17.45 28.94
CA ILE A 186 2.31 16.52 30.04
C ILE A 186 1.90 17.27 31.29
N GLN A 187 0.93 16.70 32.02
CA GLN A 187 0.43 17.21 33.29
C GLN A 187 0.43 16.07 34.31
N ILE A 188 1.16 16.23 35.39
CA ILE A 188 1.05 15.40 36.60
C ILE A 188 -0.15 15.91 37.39
N GLU A 189 -1.26 15.19 37.33
CA GLU A 189 -2.53 15.57 37.96
C GLU A 189 -2.51 15.43 39.48
N ASN A 190 -1.92 14.33 39.92
CA ASN A 190 -1.71 13.99 41.34
C ASN A 190 -0.65 12.87 41.45
N ASP A 191 -0.53 12.21 42.59
CA ASP A 191 0.46 11.17 42.89
C ASP A 191 0.20 9.82 42.21
N SER A 192 -0.84 9.69 41.40
CA SER A 192 -1.23 8.44 40.75
C SER A 192 -1.84 8.63 39.35
N THR A 193 -1.88 9.86 38.84
CA THR A 193 -2.44 10.13 37.51
C THR A 193 -1.64 11.17 36.75
N ILE A 194 -1.46 10.91 35.44
CA ILE A 194 -0.76 11.76 34.49
C ILE A 194 -1.61 11.87 33.23
N SER A 195 -1.71 13.06 32.66
CA SER A 195 -2.37 13.29 31.40
C SER A 195 -1.47 14.06 30.42
N GLY A 196 -1.81 14.05 29.17
CA GLY A 196 -1.05 14.80 28.17
C GLY A 196 -1.51 14.53 26.75
N TYR A 197 -0.73 15.02 25.81
CA TYR A 197 -0.91 14.71 24.41
C TYR A 197 0.39 14.83 23.64
N ARG A 198 0.39 14.21 22.46
CA ARG A 198 1.40 14.28 21.44
C ARG A 198 0.74 14.64 20.11
N ARG A 199 1.28 15.65 19.41
CA ARG A 199 0.87 16.03 18.05
C ARG A 199 2.07 15.96 17.15
N THR A 200 1.94 15.20 16.07
CA THR A 200 3.07 14.87 15.19
C THR A 200 2.77 15.14 13.72
N LYS A 201 3.85 15.28 12.96
CA LYS A 201 3.87 15.29 11.51
C LYS A 201 4.83 14.22 11.05
N GLY A 202 4.29 13.15 10.53
CA GLY A 202 4.97 12.04 9.90
C GLY A 202 4.34 11.77 8.53
N TRP A 203 3.96 10.55 8.29
CA TRP A 203 3.13 10.15 7.16
C TRP A 203 1.73 10.79 7.27
N ALA A 204 1.09 10.71 8.45
CA ALA A 204 0.01 11.61 8.78
C ALA A 204 0.55 13.04 8.98
N ASN A 205 0.01 14.01 8.23
CA ASN A 205 0.51 15.40 8.26
C ASN A 205 0.24 16.13 9.57
N ASP A 206 -0.78 15.71 10.31
CA ASP A 206 -1.23 16.33 11.55
C ASP A 206 -1.97 15.32 12.43
N GLN A 207 -1.22 14.45 13.11
CA GLN A 207 -1.78 13.44 14.01
C GLN A 207 -1.93 14.00 15.41
N HIS A 208 -3.06 13.74 16.05
CA HIS A 208 -3.37 14.14 17.43
C HIS A 208 -3.66 12.91 18.29
N LEU A 209 -2.90 12.71 19.36
CA LEU A 209 -3.19 11.67 20.33
C LEU A 209 -3.07 12.19 21.77
N TYR A 210 -4.17 12.14 22.48
CA TYR A 210 -4.29 12.48 23.89
C TYR A 210 -4.31 11.22 24.74
N PHE A 211 -3.77 11.31 25.95
CA PHE A 211 -3.77 10.19 26.89
C PHE A 211 -4.14 10.60 28.31
N TYR A 212 -4.62 9.62 29.06
CA TYR A 212 -4.81 9.68 30.49
C TYR A 212 -4.31 8.39 31.14
N ALA A 213 -3.20 8.49 31.90
CA ALA A 213 -2.56 7.37 32.57
C ALA A 213 -2.92 7.34 34.04
N SER A 214 -3.30 6.16 34.57
CA SER A 214 -3.58 5.92 35.98
C SER A 214 -2.68 4.81 36.50
N PHE A 215 -2.08 5.00 37.66
CA PHE A 215 -1.13 4.08 38.31
C PHE A 215 -1.78 3.46 39.56
N SER A 216 -1.59 2.16 39.78
CA SER A 216 -2.18 1.42 40.89
C SER A 216 -1.59 1.76 42.26
N SER A 217 -0.41 2.37 42.26
CA SER A 217 0.30 2.79 43.48
C SER A 217 0.73 4.24 43.32
N PRO A 218 0.61 5.07 44.39
CA PRO A 218 1.09 6.42 44.35
C PRO A 218 2.62 6.46 44.19
N PHE A 219 3.12 7.31 43.29
CA PHE A 219 4.53 7.61 43.16
C PHE A 219 4.97 8.70 44.14
N LYS A 220 6.17 8.59 44.70
CA LYS A 220 6.69 9.55 45.72
C LYS A 220 7.44 10.70 45.09
N HIS A 221 8.17 10.40 44.03
CA HIS A 221 8.94 11.37 43.28
C HIS A 221 8.60 11.27 41.82
N PHE A 222 8.73 12.37 41.12
CA PHE A 222 8.50 12.49 39.69
C PHE A 222 9.29 13.64 39.12
N GLY A 223 9.40 13.72 37.82
CA GLY A 223 9.97 14.88 37.16
C GLY A 223 9.70 14.87 35.68
N ILE A 224 10.06 15.96 35.03
CA ILE A 224 9.93 16.16 33.62
C ILE A 224 11.27 16.65 33.08
N GLN A 225 11.81 15.93 32.09
CA GLN A 225 12.82 16.48 31.21
C GLN A 225 12.12 17.29 30.14
N HIS A 226 12.47 18.57 30.05
CA HIS A 226 11.96 19.47 29.02
C HIS A 226 13.14 20.10 28.29
N ASN A 227 13.25 19.84 26.99
CA ASN A 227 14.37 20.29 26.15
C ASN A 227 15.74 19.94 26.76
N ASN A 228 15.91 18.67 27.15
CA ASN A 228 17.13 18.11 27.78
C ASN A 228 17.46 18.69 29.18
N GLN A 229 16.55 19.40 29.82
CA GLN A 229 16.72 19.88 31.19
C GLN A 229 15.82 19.12 32.16
N ASN A 230 16.42 18.37 33.08
CA ASN A 230 15.70 17.59 34.10
C ASN A 230 15.18 18.53 35.21
N GLN A 231 13.89 18.45 35.47
CA GLN A 231 13.19 19.27 36.46
C GLN A 231 12.39 18.35 37.38
N ALA A 232 12.98 18.05 38.55
CA ALA A 232 12.32 17.26 39.60
C ALA A 232 11.10 17.99 40.15
N MET A 233 10.04 17.23 40.49
CA MET A 233 8.78 17.71 41.05
C MET A 233 8.05 18.75 40.18
N LYS A 234 8.40 18.89 38.91
CA LYS A 234 7.66 19.71 37.97
C LYS A 234 6.40 18.99 37.53
N THR A 235 5.26 19.67 37.60
CA THR A 235 3.95 19.06 37.30
C THR A 235 3.45 19.30 35.89
N TYR A 236 4.04 20.23 35.13
CA TYR A 236 3.61 20.57 33.77
C TYR A 236 4.75 20.97 32.87
N ALA A 237 4.70 20.52 31.63
CA ALA A 237 5.53 21.01 30.51
C ALA A 237 4.72 21.00 29.22
N GLN A 238 5.04 21.91 28.30
CA GLN A 238 4.46 21.99 26.97
C GLN A 238 5.51 22.42 25.95
N GLY A 239 5.41 21.84 24.73
CA GLY A 239 6.27 22.14 23.60
C GLY A 239 7.64 21.50 23.69
N GLY A 240 8.26 21.25 22.53
CA GLY A 240 9.60 20.67 22.42
C GLY A 240 9.70 19.20 22.87
N LYS A 241 10.90 18.79 23.27
CA LYS A 241 11.16 17.44 23.75
C LYS A 241 10.70 17.28 25.21
N ILE A 242 9.77 16.36 25.41
CA ILE A 242 9.20 16.07 26.74
C ILE A 242 9.34 14.59 27.05
N VAL A 243 10.04 14.27 28.15
CA VAL A 243 10.12 12.93 28.75
C VAL A 243 9.82 13.07 30.24
N ALA A 244 8.84 12.36 30.77
CA ALA A 244 8.53 12.35 32.20
C ALA A 244 8.95 11.03 32.84
N TRP A 245 9.12 11.04 34.14
CA TRP A 245 9.34 9.85 34.91
C TRP A 245 8.63 9.91 36.27
N VAL A 246 8.32 8.73 36.79
CA VAL A 246 7.82 8.54 38.15
C VAL A 246 8.63 7.48 38.86
N ASP A 247 8.89 7.71 40.18
CA ASP A 247 9.80 6.90 40.98
C ASP A 247 9.04 6.10 42.04
N TYR A 248 9.45 4.85 42.23
CA TYR A 248 8.90 3.93 43.21
C TYR A 248 9.99 3.26 44.05
N LYS A 249 9.60 2.91 45.27
CA LYS A 249 10.26 1.87 46.06
C LYS A 249 9.44 0.60 45.91
N THR A 250 10.03 -0.44 45.32
CA THR A 250 9.33 -1.69 45.05
C THR A 250 9.68 -2.80 46.03
N ALA A 251 8.71 -3.63 46.33
CA ALA A 251 8.85 -4.86 47.10
C ALA A 251 8.79 -6.06 46.13
N LYS A 252 9.45 -7.17 46.51
CA LYS A 252 9.40 -8.40 45.75
C LYS A 252 7.95 -8.90 45.58
N ASN A 253 7.57 -9.28 44.38
CA ASN A 253 6.26 -9.85 44.02
C ASN A 253 5.05 -8.88 44.17
N THR A 254 5.28 -7.57 44.23
CA THR A 254 4.19 -6.59 44.19
C THR A 254 4.28 -5.83 42.86
N PRO A 255 3.42 -6.14 41.87
CA PRO A 255 3.47 -5.45 40.60
C PRO A 255 2.95 -4.02 40.66
N ILE A 256 3.49 -3.15 39.83
CA ILE A 256 2.90 -1.84 39.55
C ILE A 256 2.05 -2.01 38.27
N LEU A 257 0.78 -1.61 38.37
CA LEU A 257 -0.16 -1.64 37.24
C LEU A 257 -0.34 -0.20 36.72
N VAL A 258 -0.40 -0.08 35.39
CA VAL A 258 -0.65 1.21 34.71
C VAL A 258 -1.73 1.03 33.67
N LYS A 259 -2.75 1.86 33.68
CA LYS A 259 -3.78 1.94 32.66
C LYS A 259 -3.62 3.23 31.88
N VAL A 260 -3.63 3.15 30.55
CA VAL A 260 -3.50 4.32 29.69
C VAL A 260 -4.67 4.33 28.71
N GLY A 261 -5.62 5.23 28.93
CA GLY A 261 -6.68 5.52 27.97
C GLY A 261 -6.14 6.51 26.91
N ILE A 262 -6.46 6.28 25.66
CA ILE A 262 -6.10 7.18 24.54
C ILE A 262 -7.34 7.75 23.86
N SER A 263 -7.18 8.89 23.16
CA SER A 263 -8.23 9.56 22.39
C SER A 263 -7.61 10.48 21.34
N ALA A 264 -8.20 10.54 20.16
CA ALA A 264 -7.85 11.52 19.12
C ALA A 264 -8.51 12.90 19.34
N VAL A 265 -9.33 13.04 20.38
CA VAL A 265 -10.18 14.22 20.64
C VAL A 265 -9.59 15.14 21.69
N ASP A 266 -9.52 14.67 22.92
CA ASP A 266 -9.00 15.43 24.08
C ASP A 266 -8.68 14.51 25.27
N VAL A 267 -8.04 15.07 26.31
CA VAL A 267 -7.73 14.36 27.56
C VAL A 267 -9.00 13.86 28.28
N ALA A 268 -10.11 14.58 28.18
CA ALA A 268 -11.37 14.16 28.78
C ALA A 268 -11.91 12.89 28.11
N GLY A 269 -11.78 12.79 26.79
CA GLY A 269 -12.08 11.58 26.02
C GLY A 269 -11.22 10.39 26.47
N ALA A 270 -9.91 10.57 26.56
CA ALA A 270 -9.00 9.53 27.02
C ALA A 270 -9.35 9.04 28.46
N LYS A 271 -9.67 9.97 29.33
CA LYS A 271 -10.13 9.68 30.72
C LYS A 271 -11.46 8.93 30.76
N ASN A 272 -12.41 9.33 29.91
CA ASN A 272 -13.73 8.69 29.84
C ASN A 272 -13.61 7.27 29.23
N ASN A 273 -12.77 7.09 28.19
CA ASN A 273 -12.46 5.78 27.62
C ASN A 273 -11.91 4.82 28.70
N LEU A 274 -10.93 5.30 29.51
CA LEU A 274 -10.36 4.51 30.60
C LEU A 274 -11.41 4.10 31.64
N LYS A 275 -12.28 5.03 32.05
CA LYS A 275 -13.31 4.74 33.02
C LYS A 275 -14.40 3.81 32.50
N ALA A 276 -14.76 3.94 31.24
CA ALA A 276 -15.81 3.14 30.62
C ALA A 276 -15.36 1.69 30.40
N GLU A 277 -14.11 1.49 29.98
CA GLU A 277 -13.65 0.16 29.51
C GLU A 277 -12.90 -0.63 30.57
N ILE A 278 -12.03 0.01 31.37
CA ILE A 278 -11.27 -0.66 32.44
C ILE A 278 -11.41 0.09 33.78
N PRO A 279 -12.59 0.06 34.45
CA PRO A 279 -12.80 0.71 35.71
C PRO A 279 -12.08 0.04 36.90
N HIS A 280 -11.65 -1.22 36.75
CA HIS A 280 -11.03 -2.04 37.77
C HIS A 280 -9.50 -2.13 37.62
N TRP A 281 -8.83 -2.73 38.63
CA TRP A 281 -7.40 -3.00 38.62
C TRP A 281 -7.08 -4.50 38.43
N ASP A 282 -8.05 -5.33 38.06
CA ASP A 282 -7.89 -6.75 37.82
C ASP A 282 -7.35 -6.98 36.40
N PHE A 283 -6.02 -7.17 36.30
CA PHE A 283 -5.33 -7.41 35.04
C PHE A 283 -5.75 -8.74 34.39
N GLU A 284 -5.92 -9.80 35.22
CA GLU A 284 -6.27 -11.13 34.68
C GLU A 284 -7.71 -11.16 34.14
N LEU A 285 -8.63 -10.43 34.78
CA LEU A 285 -9.99 -10.23 34.26
C LEU A 285 -9.94 -9.57 32.87
N GLN A 286 -9.15 -8.50 32.70
CA GLN A 286 -9.04 -7.80 31.42
C GLN A 286 -8.39 -8.68 30.35
N ARG A 287 -7.33 -9.40 30.70
CA ARG A 287 -6.70 -10.39 29.80
C ARG A 287 -7.72 -11.45 29.36
N GLY A 288 -8.55 -11.96 30.30
CA GLY A 288 -9.63 -12.89 30.00
C GLY A 288 -10.68 -12.29 29.05
N ASN A 289 -11.07 -11.02 29.24
CA ASN A 289 -11.99 -10.31 28.36
C ASN A 289 -11.43 -10.17 26.94
N ALA A 290 -10.16 -9.78 26.81
CA ALA A 290 -9.49 -9.68 25.52
C ALA A 290 -9.44 -11.03 24.78
N LYS A 291 -9.02 -12.09 25.48
CA LYS A 291 -9.03 -13.46 24.94
C LYS A 291 -10.42 -13.89 24.47
N ASN A 292 -11.47 -13.63 25.25
CA ASN A 292 -12.85 -13.98 24.91
C ASN A 292 -13.35 -13.21 23.68
N SER A 293 -13.01 -11.93 23.57
CA SER A 293 -13.36 -11.10 22.42
C SER A 293 -12.73 -11.64 21.14
N TRP A 294 -11.44 -11.94 21.16
CA TRP A 294 -10.74 -12.56 20.04
C TRP A 294 -11.31 -13.95 19.72
N ASN A 295 -11.59 -14.75 20.72
CA ASN A 295 -12.17 -16.06 20.48
C ASN A 295 -13.55 -15.97 19.81
N LYS A 296 -14.36 -14.98 20.18
CA LYS A 296 -15.65 -14.70 19.49
C LYS A 296 -15.43 -14.30 18.03
N ALA A 297 -14.47 -13.43 17.75
CA ALA A 297 -14.17 -12.93 16.41
C ALA A 297 -13.65 -14.08 15.51
N LEU A 298 -12.70 -14.86 15.99
CA LEU A 298 -12.08 -15.95 15.25
C LEU A 298 -13.00 -17.15 15.03
N ASN A 299 -13.99 -17.37 15.92
CA ASN A 299 -14.98 -18.45 15.76
C ASN A 299 -15.99 -18.23 14.64
N LYS A 300 -15.97 -17.07 13.97
CA LYS A 300 -16.79 -16.83 12.76
C LYS A 300 -16.40 -17.78 11.63
N ILE A 301 -15.16 -18.26 11.60
CA ILE A 301 -14.73 -19.33 10.69
C ILE A 301 -14.10 -20.45 11.50
N LYS A 302 -14.70 -21.64 11.41
CA LYS A 302 -14.22 -22.85 12.07
C LYS A 302 -13.64 -23.79 11.04
N ILE A 303 -12.39 -24.20 11.22
CA ILE A 303 -11.69 -25.11 10.31
C ILE A 303 -11.51 -26.49 10.94
N GLY A 304 -11.54 -27.51 10.11
CA GLY A 304 -11.31 -28.90 10.45
C GLY A 304 -9.83 -29.25 10.48
N LYS A 305 -9.50 -30.42 9.92
CA LYS A 305 -8.14 -30.96 9.86
C LYS A 305 -7.43 -30.47 8.59
N SER A 306 -6.14 -30.26 8.71
CA SER A 306 -5.23 -30.11 7.56
C SER A 306 -4.15 -31.19 7.61
N HIS A 307 -3.31 -31.25 6.58
CA HIS A 307 -2.20 -32.23 6.52
C HIS A 307 -0.95 -31.70 7.20
N ASN A 308 -0.79 -30.37 7.26
CA ASN A 308 0.31 -29.71 7.95
C ASN A 308 -0.20 -29.21 9.31
N LYS A 309 0.53 -29.51 10.39
CA LYS A 309 0.18 -29.05 11.73
C LYS A 309 0.21 -27.53 11.86
N GLU A 310 1.00 -26.86 11.03
CA GLU A 310 1.17 -25.40 11.01
C GLU A 310 -0.02 -24.67 10.38
N ASP A 311 -0.74 -25.32 9.46
CA ASP A 311 -1.85 -24.68 8.73
C ASP A 311 -2.90 -24.04 9.62
N ARG A 312 -3.17 -24.68 10.77
CA ARG A 312 -4.12 -24.14 11.74
C ARG A 312 -3.63 -22.83 12.35
N SER A 313 -2.34 -22.75 12.67
CA SER A 313 -1.72 -21.53 13.18
C SER A 313 -1.68 -20.45 12.09
N ILE A 314 -1.25 -20.79 10.89
CA ILE A 314 -1.21 -19.86 9.75
C ILE A 314 -2.61 -19.29 9.49
N PHE A 315 -3.64 -20.14 9.43
CA PHE A 315 -5.01 -19.72 9.13
C PHE A 315 -5.57 -18.77 10.19
N TYR A 316 -5.48 -19.14 11.48
CA TYR A 316 -6.05 -18.29 12.53
C TYR A 316 -5.21 -17.04 12.77
N THR A 317 -3.91 -17.06 12.48
CA THR A 317 -3.09 -15.85 12.51
C THR A 317 -3.43 -14.93 11.33
N ALA A 318 -3.64 -15.49 10.13
CA ALA A 318 -4.14 -14.71 9.01
C ALA A 318 -5.52 -14.08 9.33
N LEU A 319 -6.46 -14.87 9.87
CA LEU A 319 -7.77 -14.32 10.28
C LEU A 319 -7.64 -13.28 11.40
N TYR A 320 -6.67 -13.43 12.32
CA TYR A 320 -6.34 -12.43 13.34
C TYR A 320 -5.83 -11.12 12.71
N HIS A 321 -4.88 -11.19 11.77
CA HIS A 321 -4.34 -10.02 11.08
C HIS A 321 -5.43 -9.25 10.32
N THR A 322 -6.40 -9.93 9.69
CA THR A 322 -7.52 -9.25 9.01
C THR A 322 -8.38 -8.37 9.93
N MET A 323 -8.27 -8.52 11.24
CA MET A 323 -9.10 -7.78 12.20
C MET A 323 -8.28 -6.76 13.04
N ILE A 324 -7.06 -6.41 12.60
CA ILE A 324 -6.24 -5.37 13.24
C ILE A 324 -6.58 -4.00 12.64
N ALA A 325 -6.65 -3.90 11.32
CA ALA A 325 -7.00 -2.69 10.58
C ALA A 325 -8.14 -2.98 9.58
N PRO A 326 -8.97 -1.97 9.24
CA PRO A 326 -9.11 -0.63 9.81
C PRO A 326 -9.48 -0.68 11.29
N ASN A 327 -9.03 0.29 12.08
CA ASN A 327 -9.27 0.29 13.51
C ASN A 327 -10.11 1.48 13.98
N LEU A 328 -10.63 1.36 15.18
CA LEU A 328 -11.52 2.32 15.82
C LEU A 328 -10.83 3.67 16.01
N TYR A 329 -11.56 4.77 15.77
CA TYR A 329 -11.02 6.12 15.88
C TYR A 329 -11.90 7.06 16.72
N ASN A 330 -13.09 6.63 17.15
CA ASN A 330 -13.94 7.41 18.01
C ASN A 330 -13.84 7.01 19.48
N ASP A 331 -14.03 7.98 20.40
CA ASP A 331 -14.16 7.76 21.82
C ASP A 331 -15.40 6.90 22.17
N ALA A 332 -15.47 6.37 23.38
CA ALA A 332 -16.60 5.60 23.88
C ALA A 332 -17.92 6.38 23.84
N GLU A 333 -17.88 7.71 23.90
CA GLU A 333 -19.03 8.61 23.76
C GLU A 333 -19.36 8.97 22.31
N GLY A 334 -18.64 8.42 21.32
CA GLY A 334 -18.84 8.62 19.89
C GLY A 334 -18.17 9.85 19.31
N ARG A 335 -17.33 10.59 20.06
CA ARG A 335 -16.58 11.74 19.53
C ARG A 335 -15.35 11.27 18.78
N TYR A 336 -15.00 11.97 17.68
CA TYR A 336 -13.82 11.69 16.83
C TYR A 336 -13.33 12.97 16.16
N ARG A 337 -12.09 12.97 15.66
CA ARG A 337 -11.55 14.02 14.81
C ARG A 337 -11.86 13.71 13.34
N GLY A 338 -12.44 14.67 12.62
CA GLY A 338 -12.75 14.55 11.19
C GLY A 338 -11.59 14.97 10.30
N HIS A 339 -11.72 14.72 8.98
CA HIS A 339 -10.75 15.16 7.95
C HIS A 339 -10.65 16.69 7.81
N ASP A 340 -11.55 17.45 8.39
CA ASP A 340 -11.48 18.91 8.56
C ASP A 340 -10.71 19.33 9.82
N MET A 341 -10.13 18.37 10.55
CA MET A 341 -9.45 18.52 11.85
C MET A 341 -10.36 19.00 12.99
N GLU A 342 -11.65 19.13 12.76
CA GLU A 342 -12.65 19.49 13.78
C GLU A 342 -13.16 18.25 14.55
N ILE A 343 -13.72 18.47 15.72
CA ILE A 343 -14.28 17.41 16.55
C ILE A 343 -15.74 17.21 16.23
N HIS A 344 -16.06 15.98 15.86
CA HIS A 344 -17.41 15.54 15.54
C HIS A 344 -17.90 14.46 16.49
N LYS A 345 -19.15 14.07 16.31
CA LYS A 345 -19.76 12.95 17.04
C LYS A 345 -20.54 12.07 16.05
N THR A 346 -20.39 10.75 16.15
CA THR A 346 -21.19 9.82 15.37
C THR A 346 -22.64 9.83 15.88
N ASP A 347 -23.61 9.87 14.99
CA ASP A 347 -25.04 9.76 15.35
C ASP A 347 -25.39 8.35 15.80
N SER A 348 -24.76 7.35 15.20
CA SER A 348 -24.88 5.92 15.53
C SER A 348 -23.65 5.17 15.01
N GLY A 349 -23.16 4.23 15.81
CA GLY A 349 -22.10 3.32 15.38
C GLY A 349 -20.69 3.83 15.67
N ARG A 350 -19.75 3.30 14.90
CA ARG A 350 -18.31 3.46 15.08
C ARG A 350 -17.72 4.25 13.92
N HIS A 351 -16.63 4.95 14.19
CA HIS A 351 -15.80 5.62 13.17
C HIS A 351 -14.43 4.96 13.12
N TYR A 352 -13.92 4.72 11.92
CA TYR A 352 -12.69 3.95 11.70
C TYR A 352 -11.62 4.81 11.03
N THR A 353 -10.37 4.41 11.17
CA THR A 353 -9.15 4.94 10.56
C THR A 353 -8.26 3.80 10.08
N VAL A 354 -7.18 4.12 9.37
CA VAL A 354 -6.22 3.19 8.76
C VAL A 354 -6.87 2.43 7.62
N PHE A 355 -7.16 3.16 6.54
CA PHE A 355 -7.71 2.59 5.32
C PHE A 355 -6.65 2.52 4.22
N SER A 356 -6.00 1.37 4.08
CA SER A 356 -5.09 1.04 2.98
C SER A 356 -5.87 0.50 1.78
N LEU A 357 -6.58 1.37 1.05
CA LEU A 357 -7.63 0.93 0.13
C LEU A 357 -7.11 0.31 -1.17
N TRP A 358 -5.91 0.69 -1.65
CA TRP A 358 -5.28 0.07 -2.82
C TRP A 358 -5.03 -1.43 -2.61
N ASP A 359 -4.73 -1.82 -1.38
CA ASP A 359 -4.48 -3.21 -0.98
C ASP A 359 -5.79 -3.92 -0.66
N THR A 360 -6.54 -3.37 0.27
CA THR A 360 -7.60 -4.07 1.00
C THR A 360 -8.92 -4.22 0.22
N PHE A 361 -9.13 -3.45 -0.87
CA PHE A 361 -10.31 -3.63 -1.71
C PHE A 361 -10.35 -5.01 -2.37
N ARG A 362 -9.19 -5.68 -2.53
CA ARG A 362 -9.03 -6.90 -3.32
C ARG A 362 -9.59 -8.13 -2.61
N ALA A 363 -9.33 -8.29 -1.30
CA ALA A 363 -9.81 -9.44 -0.53
C ALA A 363 -10.29 -9.09 0.88
N LEU A 364 -9.65 -8.15 1.61
CA LEU A 364 -10.03 -7.87 3.00
C LEU A 364 -11.47 -7.36 3.11
N HIS A 365 -11.82 -6.29 2.41
CA HIS A 365 -13.18 -5.77 2.42
C HIS A 365 -14.19 -6.76 1.87
N PRO A 366 -13.94 -7.51 0.76
CA PRO A 366 -14.80 -8.61 0.35
C PRO A 366 -14.99 -9.69 1.42
N LEU A 367 -13.96 -10.05 2.21
CA LEU A 367 -14.11 -10.96 3.33
C LEU A 367 -15.07 -10.41 4.38
N PHE A 368 -14.98 -9.11 4.69
CA PHE A 368 -15.86 -8.45 5.64
C PHE A 368 -17.32 -8.42 5.16
N THR A 369 -17.58 -8.37 3.86
CA THR A 369 -18.96 -8.49 3.35
C THR A 369 -19.59 -9.85 3.66
N ILE A 370 -18.79 -10.86 3.98
CA ILE A 370 -19.27 -12.18 4.41
C ILE A 370 -19.40 -12.25 5.93
N ILE A 371 -18.32 -11.89 6.69
CA ILE A 371 -18.21 -12.20 8.12
C ILE A 371 -18.38 -10.99 9.06
N GLU A 372 -18.33 -9.75 8.54
CA GLU A 372 -18.40 -8.49 9.31
C GLU A 372 -19.34 -7.49 8.64
N ARG A 373 -20.53 -7.91 8.23
CA ARG A 373 -21.47 -7.12 7.41
C ARG A 373 -21.89 -5.80 8.07
N ASN A 374 -22.22 -5.84 9.36
CA ASN A 374 -22.58 -4.65 10.13
C ASN A 374 -21.42 -3.67 10.21
N ARG A 375 -20.21 -4.18 10.45
CA ARG A 375 -18.98 -3.38 10.50
C ARG A 375 -18.61 -2.82 9.13
N THR A 376 -18.85 -3.55 8.05
CA THR A 376 -18.66 -3.05 6.68
C THR A 376 -19.53 -1.81 6.43
N ALA A 377 -20.79 -1.82 6.86
CA ALA A 377 -21.65 -0.64 6.77
C ALA A 377 -21.09 0.55 7.59
N GLU A 378 -20.57 0.31 8.80
CA GLU A 378 -19.92 1.35 9.61
C GLU A 378 -18.65 1.92 8.94
N MET A 379 -17.84 1.07 8.31
CA MET A 379 -16.65 1.50 7.55
C MET A 379 -17.04 2.34 6.34
N VAL A 380 -18.07 1.94 5.57
CA VAL A 380 -18.59 2.73 4.46
C VAL A 380 -19.11 4.09 4.95
N ARG A 381 -19.84 4.13 6.06
CA ARG A 381 -20.27 5.41 6.67
C ARG A 381 -19.09 6.29 7.05
N SER A 382 -17.99 5.71 7.59
CA SER A 382 -16.76 6.44 7.90
C SER A 382 -16.13 7.05 6.65
N MET A 383 -16.04 6.30 5.53
CA MET A 383 -15.52 6.82 4.25
C MET A 383 -16.40 7.96 3.68
N LEU A 384 -17.72 7.84 3.80
CA LEU A 384 -18.65 8.89 3.36
C LEU A 384 -18.56 10.13 4.25
N ASP A 385 -18.28 9.96 5.54
CA ASP A 385 -18.02 11.05 6.46
C ASP A 385 -16.72 11.77 6.12
N MET A 386 -15.63 11.02 5.87
CA MET A 386 -14.35 11.54 5.39
C MET A 386 -14.53 12.36 4.11
N GLN A 387 -15.31 11.84 3.14
CA GLN A 387 -15.63 12.56 1.91
C GLN A 387 -16.38 13.87 2.18
N SER A 388 -17.32 13.87 3.11
CA SER A 388 -18.13 15.06 3.41
C SER A 388 -17.30 16.18 4.07
N LYS A 389 -16.24 15.85 4.79
CA LYS A 389 -15.36 16.76 5.53
C LYS A 389 -14.05 17.08 4.77
N GLY A 390 -13.42 16.07 4.19
CA GLY A 390 -12.19 16.22 3.42
C GLY A 390 -12.39 16.51 1.93
N GLY A 391 -13.61 16.36 1.42
CA GLY A 391 -13.97 16.70 0.04
C GLY A 391 -13.95 15.53 -0.94
N LEU A 392 -13.10 14.52 -0.77
CA LEU A 392 -12.98 13.30 -1.60
C LEU A 392 -13.09 12.05 -0.71
N LEU A 393 -13.43 10.91 -1.33
CA LEU A 393 -13.31 9.62 -0.67
C LEU A 393 -11.84 9.33 -0.35
N PRO A 394 -11.54 8.59 0.73
CA PRO A 394 -10.17 8.28 1.10
C PRO A 394 -9.47 7.41 0.07
N VAL A 395 -8.15 7.56 -0.04
CA VAL A 395 -7.22 6.72 -0.80
C VAL A 395 -6.36 5.90 0.16
N TRP A 396 -5.59 6.57 1.02
CA TRP A 396 -4.86 5.97 2.13
C TRP A 396 -5.00 6.87 3.38
N GLU A 397 -5.99 6.59 4.18
CA GLU A 397 -6.35 7.41 5.33
C GLU A 397 -5.64 6.95 6.60
N LEU A 398 -5.07 7.89 7.34
CA LEU A 398 -4.35 7.67 8.59
C LEU A 398 -4.67 8.77 9.61
N ALA A 399 -5.34 8.42 10.71
CA ALA A 399 -5.64 9.31 11.84
C ALA A 399 -6.24 10.67 11.41
N ALA A 400 -7.32 10.62 10.62
CA ALA A 400 -8.01 11.78 10.03
C ALA A 400 -7.18 12.56 9.00
N ASN A 401 -6.07 12.00 8.51
CA ASN A 401 -5.28 12.60 7.44
C ASN A 401 -5.36 11.72 6.18
N GLU A 402 -5.58 12.36 5.02
CA GLU A 402 -5.39 11.71 3.75
C GLU A 402 -3.92 11.81 3.35
N THR A 403 -3.24 10.68 3.23
CA THR A 403 -1.81 10.65 2.89
C THR A 403 -1.57 10.69 1.39
N GLN A 404 -2.59 10.38 0.58
CA GLN A 404 -2.52 10.23 -0.87
C GLN A 404 -1.41 9.25 -1.32
N CYS A 405 -1.06 8.32 -0.45
CA CYS A 405 -0.19 7.22 -0.77
C CYS A 405 -0.95 6.22 -1.64
N MET A 406 -0.26 5.61 -2.60
CA MET A 406 -0.81 4.67 -3.56
C MET A 406 -1.76 5.31 -4.59
N ILE A 407 -2.18 4.51 -5.54
CA ILE A 407 -3.00 4.92 -6.69
C ILE A 407 -4.46 4.49 -6.53
N GLY A 408 -5.31 4.89 -7.45
CA GLY A 408 -6.72 4.53 -7.46
C GLY A 408 -7.59 5.47 -6.61
N TYR A 409 -8.89 5.24 -6.64
CA TYR A 409 -9.88 5.78 -5.70
C TYR A 409 -10.71 4.62 -5.14
N HIS A 410 -9.98 3.65 -4.54
CA HIS A 410 -10.49 2.31 -4.24
C HIS A 410 -11.48 2.23 -3.06
N ALA A 411 -11.82 3.33 -2.43
CA ALA A 411 -13.06 3.40 -1.66
C ALA A 411 -14.28 3.06 -2.52
N VAL A 412 -14.21 3.35 -3.84
CA VAL A 412 -15.28 3.08 -4.81
C VAL A 412 -15.60 1.59 -4.93
N PRO A 413 -14.66 0.68 -5.24
CA PRO A 413 -14.96 -0.76 -5.25
C PRO A 413 -15.40 -1.30 -3.89
N VAL A 414 -14.87 -0.78 -2.77
CA VAL A 414 -15.32 -1.21 -1.43
C VAL A 414 -16.79 -0.86 -1.20
N ILE A 415 -17.21 0.35 -1.53
CA ILE A 415 -18.60 0.80 -1.42
C ILE A 415 -19.52 -0.01 -2.37
N ALA A 416 -19.08 -0.17 -3.62
CA ALA A 416 -19.83 -0.91 -4.62
C ALA A 416 -19.99 -2.40 -4.25
N ASP A 417 -18.90 -3.04 -3.75
CA ASP A 417 -18.95 -4.44 -3.31
C ASP A 417 -19.88 -4.62 -2.11
N ALA A 418 -19.80 -3.74 -1.12
CA ALA A 418 -20.73 -3.75 0.01
C ALA A 418 -22.18 -3.64 -0.47
N TRP A 419 -22.45 -2.71 -1.39
CA TRP A 419 -23.80 -2.47 -1.93
C TRP A 419 -24.30 -3.65 -2.75
N ILE A 420 -23.53 -4.18 -3.70
CA ILE A 420 -23.88 -5.34 -4.53
C ILE A 420 -24.16 -6.57 -3.64
N ASN A 421 -23.38 -6.77 -2.59
CA ASN A 421 -23.52 -7.88 -1.65
C ASN A 421 -24.63 -7.67 -0.61
N GLY A 422 -25.52 -6.68 -0.83
CA GLY A 422 -26.74 -6.48 -0.06
C GLY A 422 -26.57 -5.78 1.28
N ILE A 423 -25.45 -5.10 1.52
CA ILE A 423 -25.25 -4.23 2.68
C ILE A 423 -25.83 -2.86 2.34
N ARG A 424 -26.88 -2.42 3.08
CA ARG A 424 -27.69 -1.23 2.75
C ARG A 424 -27.75 -0.19 3.89
N ASP A 425 -27.05 -0.40 5.00
CA ASP A 425 -27.11 0.51 6.14
C ASP A 425 -26.17 1.72 5.95
N PHE A 426 -26.30 2.39 4.79
CA PHE A 426 -25.73 3.69 4.44
C PHE A 426 -26.53 4.36 3.31
N ASP A 427 -26.33 5.66 3.14
CA ASP A 427 -26.99 6.46 2.10
C ASP A 427 -26.40 6.15 0.71
N GLU A 428 -27.11 5.40 -0.10
CA GLU A 428 -26.65 4.93 -1.40
C GLU A 428 -26.52 6.04 -2.44
N GLU A 429 -27.42 7.04 -2.40
CA GLU A 429 -27.33 8.20 -3.31
C GLU A 429 -26.13 9.07 -2.97
N LYS A 430 -25.91 9.34 -1.68
CA LYS A 430 -24.72 10.06 -1.20
C LYS A 430 -23.44 9.30 -1.56
N ALA A 431 -23.47 7.97 -1.43
CA ALA A 431 -22.35 7.12 -1.79
C ALA A 431 -22.03 7.23 -3.29
N LEU A 432 -23.03 7.09 -4.17
CA LEU A 432 -22.84 7.24 -5.61
C LEU A 432 -22.30 8.63 -5.98
N GLN A 433 -22.80 9.70 -5.37
CA GLN A 433 -22.29 11.07 -5.61
C GLN A 433 -20.85 11.24 -5.14
N ALA A 434 -20.48 10.65 -3.99
CA ALA A 434 -19.11 10.67 -3.50
C ALA A 434 -18.13 9.93 -4.44
N MET A 435 -18.53 8.77 -4.96
CA MET A 435 -17.79 7.99 -5.95
C MET A 435 -17.56 8.79 -7.24
N ILE A 436 -18.64 9.39 -7.79
CA ILE A 436 -18.59 10.24 -9.01
C ILE A 436 -17.63 11.43 -8.78
N LYS A 437 -17.68 12.05 -7.62
CA LYS A 437 -16.82 13.21 -7.30
C LYS A 437 -15.35 12.81 -7.30
N SER A 438 -14.99 11.68 -6.70
CA SER A 438 -13.62 11.15 -6.71
C SER A 438 -13.14 10.83 -8.14
N ALA A 439 -13.99 10.24 -8.99
CA ALA A 439 -13.65 9.90 -10.37
C ALA A 439 -13.55 11.12 -11.31
N ASN A 440 -14.11 12.26 -10.94
CA ASN A 440 -14.17 13.46 -11.81
C ASN A 440 -13.22 14.58 -11.41
N GLN A 441 -12.40 14.42 -10.37
CA GLN A 441 -11.33 15.37 -10.05
C GLN A 441 -10.30 15.48 -11.18
N ASP A 442 -9.41 16.47 -11.12
CA ASP A 442 -8.37 16.72 -12.15
C ASP A 442 -6.96 16.33 -11.70
N LEU A 443 -6.80 15.84 -10.47
CA LEU A 443 -5.52 15.45 -9.89
C LEU A 443 -5.13 14.00 -10.29
N HIS A 444 -3.90 13.61 -9.99
CA HIS A 444 -3.38 12.24 -10.14
C HIS A 444 -3.61 11.63 -11.53
N GLY A 445 -3.47 12.43 -12.58
CA GLY A 445 -3.62 12.00 -13.97
C GLY A 445 -5.07 11.90 -14.47
N LEU A 446 -6.09 12.03 -13.62
CA LEU A 446 -7.51 11.93 -14.00
C LEU A 446 -7.95 12.94 -15.05
N LYS A 447 -7.35 14.13 -15.08
CA LYS A 447 -7.53 15.10 -16.17
C LYS A 447 -7.26 14.47 -17.54
N TRP A 448 -6.19 13.69 -17.65
CA TRP A 448 -5.79 13.03 -18.89
C TRP A 448 -6.63 11.78 -19.17
N GLN A 449 -6.92 10.99 -18.12
CA GLN A 449 -7.82 9.85 -18.21
C GLN A 449 -9.17 10.24 -18.82
N LYS A 450 -9.77 11.34 -18.34
CA LYS A 450 -11.05 11.85 -18.84
C LYS A 450 -10.98 12.38 -20.27
N SER A 451 -9.89 13.07 -20.63
CA SER A 451 -9.79 13.76 -21.93
C SER A 451 -9.23 12.89 -23.06
N LEU A 452 -8.31 11.99 -22.76
CA LEU A 452 -7.61 11.16 -23.75
C LEU A 452 -8.03 9.69 -23.68
N GLY A 453 -8.65 9.24 -22.58
CA GLY A 453 -8.92 7.84 -22.28
C GLY A 453 -7.67 7.06 -21.82
N TYR A 454 -6.58 7.73 -21.48
CA TYR A 454 -5.40 7.17 -20.84
C TYR A 454 -4.52 8.28 -20.27
N ILE A 455 -3.60 7.94 -19.40
CA ILE A 455 -2.64 8.87 -18.81
C ILE A 455 -1.31 8.79 -19.57
N PRO A 456 -0.84 9.90 -20.21
CA PRO A 456 0.47 9.91 -20.85
C PRO A 456 1.61 9.85 -19.82
N ALA A 457 2.62 9.01 -20.07
CA ALA A 457 3.73 8.79 -19.15
C ALA A 457 4.62 10.02 -18.93
N ASP A 458 4.60 10.98 -19.86
CA ASP A 458 5.29 12.26 -19.73
C ASP A 458 4.48 13.33 -18.99
N LYS A 459 3.28 13.00 -18.50
CA LYS A 459 2.39 13.91 -17.77
C LYS A 459 2.18 13.51 -16.32
N GLU A 460 2.26 12.24 -16.03
CA GLU A 460 2.03 11.68 -14.70
C GLU A 460 2.83 10.38 -14.56
N SER A 461 3.44 10.15 -13.42
CA SER A 461 4.03 8.86 -13.06
C SER A 461 2.94 7.81 -12.83
N GLU A 462 3.33 6.54 -12.82
CA GLU A 462 2.45 5.39 -12.62
C GLU A 462 1.29 5.33 -13.63
N SER A 463 1.50 5.93 -14.79
CA SER A 463 0.50 6.21 -15.81
C SER A 463 -0.22 4.97 -16.33
N VAL A 464 0.47 3.83 -16.41
CA VAL A 464 -0.12 2.55 -16.84
C VAL A 464 -1.01 2.01 -15.73
N SER A 465 -0.46 1.84 -14.52
CA SER A 465 -1.21 1.34 -13.36
C SER A 465 -2.45 2.18 -13.08
N LYS A 466 -2.28 3.52 -12.98
CA LYS A 466 -3.41 4.45 -12.77
C LYS A 466 -4.49 4.31 -13.84
N THR A 467 -4.12 4.21 -15.12
CA THR A 467 -5.11 4.03 -16.20
C THR A 467 -5.92 2.76 -16.05
N LEU A 468 -5.26 1.64 -15.68
CA LEU A 468 -5.89 0.34 -15.50
C LEU A 468 -6.82 0.33 -14.28
N GLU A 469 -6.33 0.83 -13.15
CA GLU A 469 -7.08 0.80 -11.89
C GLU A 469 -8.24 1.78 -11.88
N TYR A 470 -8.09 2.98 -12.44
CA TYR A 470 -9.22 3.90 -12.65
C TYR A 470 -10.29 3.32 -13.58
N ALA A 471 -9.91 2.52 -14.56
CA ALA A 471 -10.89 1.84 -15.42
C ALA A 471 -11.72 0.82 -14.64
N TYR A 472 -11.14 0.15 -13.65
CA TYR A 472 -11.86 -0.74 -12.76
C TYR A 472 -12.76 0.03 -11.78
N ASP A 473 -12.26 1.10 -11.17
CA ASP A 473 -13.05 1.95 -10.28
C ASP A 473 -14.26 2.54 -11.01
N ASP A 474 -14.07 3.00 -12.26
CA ASP A 474 -15.13 3.51 -13.14
C ASP A 474 -16.20 2.45 -13.41
N TRP A 475 -15.80 1.18 -13.58
CA TRP A 475 -16.74 0.08 -13.74
C TRP A 475 -17.60 -0.14 -12.48
N CYS A 476 -17.03 0.00 -11.29
CA CYS A 476 -17.76 -0.10 -10.03
C CYS A 476 -18.82 1.00 -9.91
N ILE A 477 -18.51 2.24 -10.37
CA ILE A 477 -19.50 3.32 -10.45
C ILE A 477 -20.60 2.96 -11.45
N ALA A 478 -20.25 2.43 -12.63
CA ALA A 478 -21.21 2.05 -13.66
C ALA A 478 -22.23 1.00 -13.14
N ILE A 479 -21.74 -0.06 -12.48
CA ILE A 479 -22.60 -1.09 -11.89
C ILE A 479 -23.55 -0.51 -10.85
N MET A 480 -23.06 0.31 -9.94
CA MET A 480 -23.90 0.91 -8.91
C MET A 480 -24.94 1.83 -9.54
N ALA A 481 -24.56 2.67 -10.52
CA ALA A 481 -25.47 3.55 -11.24
C ALA A 481 -26.56 2.80 -12.02
N GLU A 482 -26.20 1.71 -12.71
CA GLU A 482 -27.13 0.85 -13.44
C GLU A 482 -28.18 0.24 -12.50
N ASN A 483 -27.75 -0.31 -11.38
CA ASN A 483 -28.61 -0.92 -10.40
C ASN A 483 -29.51 0.09 -9.66
N LEU A 484 -29.07 1.35 -9.53
CA LEU A 484 -29.89 2.47 -9.03
C LEU A 484 -30.79 3.08 -10.12
N GLY A 485 -30.80 2.52 -11.34
CA GLY A 485 -31.66 2.95 -12.45
C GLY A 485 -31.18 4.16 -13.24
N ASN A 486 -29.93 4.61 -13.03
CA ASN A 486 -29.33 5.72 -13.79
C ASN A 486 -28.53 5.20 -14.98
N GLN A 487 -29.23 4.77 -16.04
CA GLN A 487 -28.62 4.15 -17.23
C GLN A 487 -27.66 5.10 -17.97
N GLN A 488 -27.99 6.38 -18.09
CA GLN A 488 -27.13 7.34 -18.81
C GLN A 488 -25.76 7.49 -18.11
N LEU A 489 -25.75 7.52 -16.79
CA LEU A 489 -24.54 7.59 -15.99
C LEU A 489 -23.77 6.26 -16.11
N ALA A 490 -24.46 5.13 -16.00
CA ALA A 490 -23.87 3.81 -16.17
C ALA A 490 -23.16 3.67 -17.51
N ASP A 491 -23.82 4.03 -18.63
CA ASP A 491 -23.24 3.96 -19.97
C ASP A 491 -21.98 4.80 -20.09
N SER A 492 -21.98 6.01 -19.52
CA SER A 492 -20.79 6.88 -19.50
C SER A 492 -19.60 6.25 -18.78
N PHE A 493 -19.84 5.65 -17.61
CA PHE A 493 -18.80 5.01 -16.85
C PHE A 493 -18.39 3.63 -17.41
N TYR A 494 -19.29 2.88 -18.05
CA TYR A 494 -18.92 1.68 -18.83
C TYR A 494 -18.02 2.02 -20.02
N GLN A 495 -18.14 3.19 -20.63
CA GLN A 495 -17.18 3.67 -21.64
C GLN A 495 -15.81 3.91 -21.03
N ARG A 496 -15.73 4.60 -19.89
CA ARG A 496 -14.48 4.87 -19.17
C ARG A 496 -13.82 3.59 -18.67
N ALA A 497 -14.58 2.62 -18.23
CA ALA A 497 -14.11 1.30 -17.78
C ALA A 497 -13.35 0.51 -18.87
N GLN A 498 -13.48 0.90 -20.14
CA GLN A 498 -12.76 0.31 -21.28
C GLN A 498 -11.46 1.04 -21.63
N ASN A 499 -11.09 2.08 -20.90
CA ASN A 499 -9.91 2.91 -21.18
C ASN A 499 -8.58 2.13 -21.19
N TYR A 500 -8.51 0.99 -20.49
CA TYR A 500 -7.37 0.06 -20.55
C TYR A 500 -6.99 -0.33 -21.98
N LYS A 501 -7.97 -0.38 -22.93
CA LYS A 501 -7.75 -0.70 -24.34
C LYS A 501 -6.83 0.29 -25.06
N ASN A 502 -6.72 1.53 -24.55
CA ASN A 502 -5.84 2.55 -25.13
C ASN A 502 -4.36 2.33 -24.81
N LEU A 503 -4.04 1.51 -23.81
CA LEU A 503 -2.66 1.18 -23.43
C LEU A 503 -2.22 -0.21 -23.90
N TYR A 504 -3.15 -1.02 -24.43
CA TYR A 504 -2.83 -2.37 -24.88
C TYR A 504 -2.11 -2.34 -26.24
N ASP A 505 -0.89 -2.84 -26.27
CA ASP A 505 -0.11 -2.99 -27.50
C ASP A 505 -0.29 -4.39 -28.06
N THR A 506 -0.96 -4.51 -29.21
CA THR A 506 -1.25 -5.79 -29.86
C THR A 506 -0.01 -6.49 -30.44
N GLU A 507 1.10 -5.75 -30.68
CA GLU A 507 2.36 -6.34 -31.15
C GLU A 507 3.06 -7.10 -30.01
N THR A 508 3.17 -6.48 -28.83
CA THR A 508 3.85 -7.07 -27.66
C THR A 508 2.92 -7.87 -26.75
N LYS A 509 1.61 -7.63 -26.83
CA LYS A 509 0.56 -8.19 -25.94
C LYS A 509 0.68 -7.76 -24.48
N PHE A 510 1.20 -6.54 -24.25
CA PHE A 510 1.32 -5.93 -22.94
C PHE A 510 0.64 -4.56 -22.89
N PHE A 511 0.25 -4.15 -21.68
CA PHE A 511 -0.04 -2.74 -21.40
C PHE A 511 1.28 -1.98 -21.32
N ARG A 512 1.35 -0.87 -22.06
CA ARG A 512 2.57 -0.08 -22.21
C ARG A 512 2.30 1.40 -21.97
N GLY A 513 3.27 2.08 -21.40
CA GLY A 513 3.22 3.55 -21.31
C GLY A 513 3.26 4.21 -22.67
N ARG A 514 2.51 5.31 -22.78
CA ARG A 514 2.44 6.14 -24.00
C ARG A 514 3.00 7.51 -23.73
N GLN A 515 3.77 8.00 -24.70
CA GLN A 515 4.33 9.34 -24.70
C GLN A 515 4.26 9.90 -26.13
N ASN A 516 3.93 11.18 -26.24
CA ASN A 516 3.82 11.85 -27.55
C ASN A 516 2.88 11.11 -28.55
N GLY A 517 1.82 10.50 -28.00
CA GLY A 517 0.85 9.74 -28.77
C GLY A 517 1.28 8.32 -29.17
N GLY A 518 2.52 7.91 -28.90
CA GLY A 518 3.08 6.59 -29.25
C GLY A 518 3.42 5.74 -28.02
N PHE A 519 3.65 4.46 -28.20
CA PHE A 519 4.18 3.57 -27.17
C PHE A 519 5.67 3.84 -26.94
N ILE A 520 6.09 3.83 -25.69
CA ILE A 520 7.49 4.07 -25.31
C ILE A 520 8.36 2.89 -25.75
N ALA A 521 9.52 3.18 -26.35
CA ALA A 521 10.49 2.20 -26.79
C ALA A 521 11.91 2.64 -26.33
N PRO A 522 12.84 1.67 -26.06
CA PRO A 522 12.66 0.21 -26.11
C PRO A 522 11.70 -0.30 -25.02
N PHE A 523 11.18 -1.52 -25.15
CA PHE A 523 10.27 -2.14 -24.19
C PHE A 523 10.86 -3.46 -23.68
N ASP A 524 10.98 -3.56 -22.37
CA ASP A 524 11.32 -4.78 -21.64
C ASP A 524 10.21 -5.03 -20.60
N PRO A 525 9.42 -6.12 -20.72
CA PRO A 525 8.32 -6.39 -19.79
C PRO A 525 8.77 -6.73 -18.36
N ALA A 526 10.04 -7.09 -18.14
CA ALA A 526 10.61 -7.35 -16.82
C ALA A 526 11.16 -6.08 -16.15
N GLN A 527 11.15 -4.95 -16.86
CA GLN A 527 11.68 -3.70 -16.33
C GLN A 527 10.72 -3.04 -15.32
N VAL A 528 11.22 -2.83 -14.12
CA VAL A 528 10.58 -1.97 -13.10
C VAL A 528 10.91 -0.52 -13.43
N ASN A 529 9.87 0.29 -13.64
CA ASN A 529 9.99 1.69 -14.03
C ASN A 529 8.91 2.56 -13.37
N PHE A 530 8.91 3.85 -13.64
CA PHE A 530 7.95 4.79 -13.03
C PHE A 530 6.58 4.84 -13.71
N MET A 531 6.31 4.02 -14.70
CA MET A 531 4.99 3.94 -15.34
C MET A 531 4.07 2.94 -14.63
N LEU A 532 4.62 2.10 -13.77
CA LEU A 532 3.95 1.04 -13.05
C LEU A 532 4.18 1.19 -11.55
N THR A 533 3.14 1.04 -10.77
CA THR A 533 3.18 1.11 -9.31
C THR A 533 3.78 -0.18 -8.79
N GLU A 534 4.96 -0.10 -8.17
CA GLU A 534 5.64 -1.19 -7.47
C GLU A 534 5.70 -2.51 -8.27
N ALA A 535 5.82 -2.41 -9.60
CA ALA A 535 5.66 -3.56 -10.48
C ALA A 535 6.46 -3.40 -11.78
N ASN A 536 6.52 -4.50 -12.53
CA ASN A 536 6.86 -4.50 -13.95
C ASN A 536 5.61 -4.80 -14.82
N SER A 537 5.80 -4.84 -16.15
CA SER A 537 4.66 -5.04 -17.05
C SER A 537 4.00 -6.41 -16.93
N TRP A 538 4.70 -7.45 -16.47
CA TRP A 538 4.11 -8.76 -16.21
C TRP A 538 3.08 -8.71 -15.10
N GLN A 539 3.37 -8.01 -14.01
CA GLN A 539 2.54 -7.93 -12.80
C GLN A 539 1.29 -7.06 -12.98
N TYR A 540 1.24 -6.21 -14.02
CA TYR A 540 0.03 -5.46 -14.37
C TYR A 540 -0.67 -5.95 -15.63
N ASN A 541 -0.06 -6.88 -16.41
CA ASN A 541 -0.64 -7.29 -17.68
C ASN A 541 -2.01 -7.95 -17.58
N PHE A 542 -2.38 -8.41 -16.41
CA PHE A 542 -3.66 -9.09 -16.17
C PHE A 542 -4.63 -8.27 -15.30
N PHE A 543 -4.29 -7.03 -14.97
CA PHE A 543 -5.16 -6.18 -14.15
C PHE A 543 -6.27 -5.54 -15.00
N VAL A 544 -7.26 -6.36 -15.38
CA VAL A 544 -8.51 -5.95 -16.03
C VAL A 544 -9.68 -6.71 -15.41
N PRO A 545 -9.89 -6.63 -14.08
CA PRO A 545 -10.88 -7.46 -13.41
C PRO A 545 -12.31 -7.18 -13.88
N GLN A 546 -12.61 -5.97 -14.35
CA GLN A 546 -13.92 -5.58 -14.85
C GLN A 546 -14.27 -6.15 -16.23
N ASP A 547 -13.29 -6.52 -17.05
CA ASP A 547 -13.51 -6.92 -18.45
C ASP A 547 -12.53 -8.02 -18.90
N ILE A 548 -12.40 -9.08 -18.07
CA ILE A 548 -11.50 -10.21 -18.33
C ILE A 548 -11.78 -10.83 -19.70
N GLY A 549 -13.05 -11.00 -20.05
CA GLY A 549 -13.44 -11.52 -21.37
C GLY A 549 -13.05 -10.60 -22.52
N GLY A 550 -13.10 -9.28 -22.34
CA GLY A 550 -12.61 -8.31 -23.31
C GLY A 550 -11.09 -8.37 -23.46
N HIS A 551 -10.36 -8.60 -22.38
CA HIS A 551 -8.92 -8.78 -22.38
C HIS A 551 -8.49 -10.10 -23.04
N ILE A 552 -9.23 -11.19 -22.80
CA ILE A 552 -9.04 -12.48 -23.51
C ILE A 552 -9.18 -12.27 -25.02
N ASP A 553 -10.21 -11.55 -25.46
CA ASP A 553 -10.40 -11.23 -26.89
C ASP A 553 -9.23 -10.41 -27.46
N LEU A 554 -8.71 -9.42 -26.72
CA LEU A 554 -7.55 -8.61 -27.16
C LEU A 554 -6.28 -9.44 -27.29
N MET A 555 -6.07 -10.42 -26.42
CA MET A 555 -4.92 -11.33 -26.49
C MET A 555 -5.01 -12.35 -27.62
N GLY A 556 -6.20 -12.57 -28.19
CA GLY A 556 -6.43 -13.50 -29.29
C GLY A 556 -7.17 -14.79 -28.89
N GLY A 557 -7.85 -14.79 -27.76
CA GLY A 557 -8.71 -15.88 -27.28
C GLY A 557 -8.13 -16.71 -26.13
N ASP A 558 -8.89 -17.73 -25.71
CA ASP A 558 -8.63 -18.54 -24.52
C ASP A 558 -7.21 -19.14 -24.50
N GLU A 559 -6.77 -19.74 -25.63
CA GLU A 559 -5.46 -20.41 -25.74
C GLU A 559 -4.30 -19.41 -25.62
N ALA A 560 -4.41 -18.24 -26.26
CA ALA A 560 -3.38 -17.21 -26.20
C ALA A 560 -3.28 -16.59 -24.80
N TYR A 561 -4.41 -16.41 -24.14
CA TYR A 561 -4.47 -15.92 -22.76
C TYR A 561 -3.86 -16.92 -21.76
N ALA A 562 -4.21 -18.20 -21.87
CA ALA A 562 -3.62 -19.28 -21.07
C ALA A 562 -2.10 -19.38 -21.27
N ALA A 563 -1.62 -19.29 -22.51
CA ALA A 563 -0.18 -19.33 -22.82
C ALA A 563 0.57 -18.13 -22.22
N MET A 564 -0.06 -16.93 -22.18
CA MET A 564 0.55 -15.75 -21.55
C MET A 564 0.60 -15.90 -20.01
N LEU A 565 -0.44 -16.47 -19.40
CA LEU A 565 -0.42 -16.83 -17.96
C LEU A 565 0.65 -17.90 -17.67
N ASP A 566 0.78 -18.93 -18.52
CA ASP A 566 1.84 -19.93 -18.38
C ASP A 566 3.23 -19.24 -18.43
N SER A 567 3.41 -18.28 -19.33
CA SER A 567 4.65 -17.51 -19.42
C SER A 567 4.93 -16.66 -18.18
N LEU A 568 3.91 -16.08 -17.56
CA LEU A 568 4.02 -15.36 -16.28
C LEU A 568 4.56 -16.27 -15.17
N PHE A 569 3.95 -17.46 -14.97
CA PHE A 569 4.29 -18.35 -13.87
C PHE A 569 5.53 -19.21 -14.10
N THR A 570 5.96 -19.40 -15.34
CA THR A 570 7.15 -20.20 -15.69
C THR A 570 8.34 -19.39 -16.18
N GLY A 571 8.16 -18.07 -16.35
CA GLY A 571 9.21 -17.15 -16.79
C GLY A 571 10.38 -17.06 -15.82
N LYS A 572 11.48 -16.46 -16.27
CA LYS A 572 12.61 -16.18 -15.38
C LYS A 572 12.21 -15.14 -14.33
N THR A 573 12.64 -15.32 -13.09
CA THR A 573 12.43 -14.40 -11.98
C THR A 573 13.30 -13.13 -12.02
N ALA A 574 14.16 -12.99 -13.06
CA ALA A 574 15.03 -11.83 -13.21
C ALA A 574 14.21 -10.56 -13.44
N ILE A 575 14.45 -9.56 -12.63
CA ILE A 575 13.85 -8.23 -12.69
C ILE A 575 14.93 -7.26 -13.15
N THR A 576 14.58 -6.36 -14.08
CA THR A 576 15.46 -5.32 -14.59
C THR A 576 14.95 -3.92 -14.16
N GLY A 577 15.75 -2.89 -14.40
CA GLY A 577 15.38 -1.51 -14.07
C GLY A 577 15.68 -1.12 -12.61
N ARG A 578 14.79 -0.35 -11.99
CA ARG A 578 14.98 0.12 -10.61
C ARG A 578 14.71 -1.00 -9.59
N LYS A 579 15.34 -0.93 -8.43
CA LYS A 579 15.01 -1.81 -7.31
C LYS A 579 13.65 -1.41 -6.71
N GLN A 580 12.84 -2.41 -6.39
CA GLN A 580 11.56 -2.27 -5.70
C GLN A 580 11.47 -3.34 -4.60
N ALA A 581 11.36 -2.90 -3.36
CA ALA A 581 11.39 -3.77 -2.20
C ALA A 581 10.17 -4.70 -2.11
N ASP A 582 9.02 -4.22 -2.59
CA ASP A 582 7.73 -4.91 -2.51
C ASP A 582 7.59 -6.08 -3.48
N ILE A 583 8.45 -6.18 -4.51
CA ILE A 583 8.42 -7.29 -5.46
C ILE A 583 9.11 -8.51 -4.84
N THR A 584 8.36 -9.29 -4.09
CA THR A 584 8.80 -10.48 -3.34
C THR A 584 7.90 -11.67 -3.59
N GLY A 585 8.23 -12.86 -3.07
CA GLY A 585 7.41 -14.07 -3.22
C GLY A 585 7.22 -14.50 -4.68
N LEU A 586 8.31 -14.48 -5.47
CA LEU A 586 8.25 -14.70 -6.92
C LEU A 586 8.05 -16.16 -7.30
N ILE A 587 7.05 -16.42 -8.17
CA ILE A 587 6.87 -17.65 -8.95
C ILE A 587 6.86 -17.23 -10.42
N GLY A 588 7.97 -17.42 -11.12
CA GLY A 588 8.19 -16.77 -12.41
C GLY A 588 8.22 -15.23 -12.26
N GLN A 589 7.34 -14.55 -12.96
CA GLN A 589 7.14 -13.09 -12.84
C GLN A 589 5.92 -12.74 -11.95
N TYR A 590 5.18 -13.71 -11.46
CA TYR A 590 4.15 -13.53 -10.45
C TYR A 590 4.81 -13.14 -9.12
N ALA A 591 4.39 -12.04 -8.52
CA ALA A 591 4.95 -11.53 -7.26
C ALA A 591 3.86 -11.57 -6.18
N HIS A 592 3.84 -12.61 -5.34
CA HIS A 592 2.81 -12.77 -4.32
C HIS A 592 2.91 -11.71 -3.22
N GLY A 593 4.11 -11.24 -2.95
CA GLY A 593 4.35 -10.22 -1.92
C GLY A 593 3.84 -8.83 -2.29
N ASN A 594 3.19 -8.66 -3.46
CA ASN A 594 2.58 -7.39 -3.84
C ASN A 594 1.21 -7.59 -4.53
N GLU A 595 0.27 -6.72 -4.27
CA GLU A 595 -1.17 -6.83 -4.52
C GLU A 595 -1.57 -6.97 -5.98
N PRO A 596 -0.93 -6.31 -6.96
CA PRO A 596 -1.32 -6.44 -8.37
C PRO A 596 -1.38 -7.88 -8.88
N SER A 597 -0.62 -8.80 -8.26
CA SER A 597 -0.56 -10.21 -8.65
C SER A 597 -1.65 -11.10 -8.03
N HIS A 598 -2.27 -10.71 -6.94
CA HIS A 598 -3.08 -11.58 -6.06
C HIS A 598 -4.21 -12.34 -6.77
N HIS A 599 -4.82 -11.79 -7.82
CA HIS A 599 -5.92 -12.42 -8.56
C HIS A 599 -5.46 -13.37 -9.69
N MET A 600 -4.19 -13.29 -10.11
CA MET A 600 -3.75 -13.87 -11.39
C MET A 600 -3.83 -15.39 -11.44
N ALA A 601 -3.54 -16.09 -10.33
CA ALA A 601 -3.61 -17.54 -10.27
C ALA A 601 -5.03 -18.08 -10.52
N TYR A 602 -6.06 -17.28 -10.31
CA TYR A 602 -7.46 -17.64 -10.53
C TYR A 602 -7.96 -17.41 -11.95
N LEU A 603 -7.20 -16.72 -12.80
CA LEU A 603 -7.62 -16.33 -14.15
C LEU A 603 -7.75 -17.52 -15.11
N TYR A 604 -7.10 -18.65 -14.86
CA TYR A 604 -7.28 -19.86 -15.65
C TYR A 604 -8.71 -20.40 -15.66
N ASN A 605 -9.51 -20.07 -14.63
CA ASN A 605 -10.93 -20.45 -14.58
C ASN A 605 -11.73 -19.80 -15.73
N TYR A 606 -11.36 -18.59 -16.15
CA TYR A 606 -12.03 -17.87 -17.23
C TYR A 606 -11.76 -18.47 -18.63
N VAL A 607 -10.66 -19.20 -18.78
CA VAL A 607 -10.27 -19.85 -20.03
C VAL A 607 -10.48 -21.36 -20.02
N GLY A 608 -11.11 -21.91 -18.96
CA GLY A 608 -11.49 -23.33 -18.86
C GLY A 608 -10.35 -24.26 -18.45
N GLU A 609 -9.29 -23.74 -17.85
CA GLU A 609 -8.14 -24.48 -17.34
C GLU A 609 -8.05 -24.44 -15.81
N ALA A 610 -9.19 -24.53 -15.13
CA ALA A 610 -9.29 -24.42 -13.68
C ALA A 610 -8.34 -25.33 -12.88
N TYR A 611 -7.92 -26.47 -13.44
CA TYR A 611 -6.92 -27.36 -12.85
C TYR A 611 -5.56 -26.67 -12.64
N LYS A 612 -5.18 -25.67 -13.46
CA LYS A 612 -3.96 -24.89 -13.26
C LYS A 612 -4.11 -23.93 -12.07
N THR A 613 -5.28 -23.29 -11.90
CA THR A 613 -5.60 -22.53 -10.69
C THR A 613 -5.40 -23.38 -9.46
N GLN A 614 -5.95 -24.62 -9.44
CA GLN A 614 -5.87 -25.52 -8.26
C GLN A 614 -4.42 -25.84 -7.91
N ALA A 615 -3.58 -26.12 -8.92
CA ALA A 615 -2.17 -26.41 -8.72
C ALA A 615 -1.40 -25.19 -8.18
N LEU A 616 -1.62 -24.00 -8.75
CA LEU A 616 -0.92 -22.79 -8.34
C LEU A 616 -1.34 -22.32 -6.94
N ILE A 617 -2.63 -22.33 -6.61
CA ILE A 617 -3.10 -21.97 -5.27
C ILE A 617 -2.52 -22.90 -4.21
N HIS A 618 -2.50 -24.21 -4.49
CA HIS A 618 -1.86 -25.16 -3.61
C HIS A 618 -0.35 -24.86 -3.44
N GLN A 619 0.35 -24.52 -4.53
CA GLN A 619 1.77 -24.16 -4.51
C GLN A 619 2.00 -22.88 -3.67
N ILE A 620 1.28 -21.81 -3.93
CA ILE A 620 1.41 -20.53 -3.23
C ILE A 620 1.21 -20.69 -1.73
N MET A 621 0.12 -21.39 -1.31
CA MET A 621 -0.15 -21.65 0.10
C MET A 621 0.93 -22.48 0.80
N ASN A 622 1.62 -23.38 0.08
CA ASN A 622 2.67 -24.20 0.65
C ASN A 622 4.04 -23.53 0.70
N GLU A 623 4.36 -22.70 -0.27
CA GLU A 623 5.70 -22.16 -0.45
C GLU A 623 5.88 -20.75 0.13
N LEU A 624 4.77 -19.98 0.25
CA LEU A 624 4.84 -18.55 0.57
C LEU A 624 4.17 -18.19 1.91
N TYR A 625 3.66 -19.18 2.68
CA TYR A 625 3.09 -18.99 4.01
C TYR A 625 3.65 -20.01 4.99
N HIS A 626 4.22 -19.57 6.11
CA HIS A 626 4.84 -20.44 7.11
C HIS A 626 4.48 -19.99 8.53
N ALA A 627 4.46 -20.93 9.48
CA ALA A 627 4.30 -20.62 10.89
C ALA A 627 5.65 -20.20 11.51
N ALA A 628 6.17 -19.05 11.08
CA ALA A 628 7.45 -18.50 11.53
C ALA A 628 7.40 -16.95 11.46
N PRO A 629 8.26 -16.23 12.17
CA PRO A 629 8.29 -14.79 12.12
C PRO A 629 8.44 -14.21 10.69
N ASN A 630 9.22 -14.85 9.83
CA ASN A 630 9.35 -14.50 8.41
C ASN A 630 8.36 -15.28 7.52
N GLY A 631 7.22 -15.67 8.05
CA GLY A 631 6.24 -16.54 7.39
C GLY A 631 5.35 -15.86 6.35
N LEU A 632 5.55 -14.56 6.07
CA LEU A 632 4.90 -13.81 5.01
C LEU A 632 5.95 -13.38 3.98
N SER A 633 5.59 -13.43 2.70
CA SER A 633 6.53 -13.16 1.60
C SER A 633 6.70 -11.68 1.27
N GLY A 634 5.90 -10.79 1.82
CA GLY A 634 5.92 -9.33 1.63
C GLY A 634 5.16 -8.65 2.76
N ASN A 635 4.89 -7.37 2.59
CA ASN A 635 4.07 -6.58 3.50
C ASN A 635 2.73 -7.30 3.73
N GLU A 636 2.27 -7.31 4.96
CA GLU A 636 0.97 -7.91 5.28
C GLU A 636 -0.19 -7.03 4.77
N ASP A 637 0.06 -5.73 4.64
CA ASP A 637 -0.79 -4.68 4.07
C ASP A 637 -2.19 -4.62 4.67
N CYS A 638 -2.19 -4.32 5.98
CA CYS A 638 -3.41 -4.04 6.75
C CYS A 638 -4.47 -5.15 6.63
N GLY A 639 -4.05 -6.39 6.51
CA GLY A 639 -4.93 -7.56 6.43
C GLY A 639 -5.13 -8.13 5.02
N GLN A 640 -4.61 -7.50 3.97
CA GLN A 640 -4.86 -7.95 2.59
C GLN A 640 -4.17 -9.28 2.26
N MET A 641 -2.90 -9.45 2.56
CA MET A 641 -2.19 -10.70 2.31
C MET A 641 -2.78 -11.85 3.12
N SER A 642 -3.20 -11.57 4.34
CA SER A 642 -3.88 -12.51 5.23
C SER A 642 -5.27 -12.87 4.72
N ALA A 643 -6.06 -11.92 4.22
CA ALA A 643 -7.37 -12.18 3.63
C ALA A 643 -7.26 -13.04 2.36
N TRP A 644 -6.20 -12.84 1.56
CA TRP A 644 -5.90 -13.72 0.43
C TRP A 644 -5.77 -15.18 0.87
N TYR A 645 -4.98 -15.41 1.94
CA TYR A 645 -4.80 -16.77 2.49
C TYR A 645 -6.11 -17.35 3.04
N VAL A 646 -6.88 -16.56 3.79
CA VAL A 646 -8.16 -17.01 4.35
C VAL A 646 -9.11 -17.45 3.24
N PHE A 647 -9.32 -16.63 2.21
CA PHE A 647 -10.16 -16.99 1.07
C PHE A 647 -9.65 -18.22 0.32
N SER A 648 -8.35 -18.22 -0.01
CA SER A 648 -7.75 -19.34 -0.76
C SER A 648 -7.84 -20.65 0.03
N ALA A 649 -7.65 -20.61 1.34
CA ALA A 649 -7.80 -21.78 2.23
C ALA A 649 -9.24 -22.27 2.34
N LEU A 650 -10.23 -21.39 2.16
CA LEU A 650 -11.64 -21.75 2.05
C LEU A 650 -12.00 -22.33 0.67
N GLY A 651 -11.11 -22.19 -0.32
CA GLY A 651 -11.29 -22.74 -1.66
C GLY A 651 -11.98 -21.83 -2.68
N PHE A 652 -12.03 -20.50 -2.45
CA PHE A 652 -12.54 -19.53 -3.40
C PHE A 652 -11.93 -18.14 -3.17
N TYR A 653 -12.00 -17.21 -4.16
CA TYR A 653 -11.37 -15.89 -4.10
C TYR A 653 -12.15 -14.84 -4.89
N PRO A 654 -12.28 -13.58 -4.43
CA PRO A 654 -12.98 -12.49 -5.13
C PRO A 654 -12.08 -11.85 -6.18
N VAL A 655 -11.97 -12.43 -7.38
CA VAL A 655 -11.15 -11.88 -8.48
C VAL A 655 -11.62 -10.49 -8.92
N THR A 656 -12.92 -10.26 -8.86
CA THR A 656 -13.55 -8.99 -9.24
C THR A 656 -14.51 -8.56 -8.11
N PRO A 657 -14.05 -7.87 -7.08
CA PRO A 657 -14.95 -7.26 -6.10
C PRO A 657 -16.03 -6.42 -6.77
N ALA A 658 -17.19 -6.25 -6.13
CA ALA A 658 -18.41 -5.69 -6.70
C ALA A 658 -19.09 -6.53 -7.82
N SER A 659 -18.57 -7.73 -8.11
CA SER A 659 -19.25 -8.64 -9.04
C SER A 659 -20.25 -9.56 -8.38
N GLY A 660 -20.21 -9.70 -7.06
CA GLY A 660 -20.97 -10.68 -6.30
C GLY A 660 -20.53 -12.13 -6.54
N GLN A 661 -19.33 -12.37 -7.14
CA GLN A 661 -18.83 -13.69 -7.49
C GLN A 661 -17.47 -13.98 -6.87
N TYR A 662 -17.26 -15.22 -6.47
CA TYR A 662 -15.99 -15.77 -6.00
C TYR A 662 -15.57 -16.91 -6.91
N ILE A 663 -14.31 -16.94 -7.30
CA ILE A 663 -13.74 -17.91 -8.23
C ILE A 663 -13.22 -19.11 -7.43
N ILE A 664 -13.59 -20.33 -7.83
CA ILE A 664 -13.25 -21.57 -7.13
C ILE A 664 -11.77 -21.89 -7.32
N GLY A 665 -11.08 -22.09 -6.20
CA GLY A 665 -9.73 -22.61 -6.08
C GLY A 665 -9.73 -24.03 -5.53
N VAL A 666 -8.94 -24.28 -4.46
CA VAL A 666 -8.84 -25.56 -3.79
C VAL A 666 -8.82 -25.37 -2.26
N PRO A 667 -9.65 -26.09 -1.48
CA PRO A 667 -9.68 -25.93 -0.04
C PRO A 667 -8.42 -26.50 0.64
N ARG A 668 -7.98 -25.86 1.73
CA ARG A 668 -6.81 -26.24 2.54
C ARG A 668 -7.15 -27.22 3.66
N PHE A 669 -8.42 -27.33 4.03
CA PHE A 669 -8.91 -28.11 5.16
C PHE A 669 -9.96 -29.13 4.70
N ASP A 670 -10.08 -30.24 5.44
CA ASP A 670 -11.12 -31.24 5.18
C ASP A 670 -12.54 -30.70 5.41
N ASN A 671 -12.65 -29.66 6.24
CA ASN A 671 -13.88 -28.97 6.53
C ASN A 671 -13.59 -27.53 6.96
N ALA A 672 -14.44 -26.61 6.53
CA ALA A 672 -14.48 -25.23 7.04
C ALA A 672 -15.93 -24.76 7.11
N THR A 673 -16.33 -24.13 8.22
CA THR A 673 -17.68 -23.58 8.41
C THR A 673 -17.62 -22.10 8.70
N ILE A 674 -18.33 -21.31 7.93
CA ILE A 674 -18.49 -19.87 8.10
C ILE A 674 -19.83 -19.62 8.82
N GLU A 675 -19.77 -18.97 9.98
CA GLU A 675 -20.94 -18.51 10.72
C GLU A 675 -21.34 -17.11 10.21
N LEU A 676 -22.48 -17.01 9.58
CA LEU A 676 -22.98 -15.79 8.96
C LEU A 676 -23.78 -14.94 9.96
N GLU A 677 -23.75 -13.62 9.83
CA GLU A 677 -24.45 -12.71 10.75
C GLU A 677 -25.98 -12.81 10.65
N ASN A 678 -26.52 -13.39 9.57
CA ASN A 678 -27.95 -13.69 9.45
C ASN A 678 -28.39 -14.98 10.16
N GLY A 679 -27.47 -15.69 10.83
CA GLY A 679 -27.69 -16.92 11.56
C GLY A 679 -27.56 -18.20 10.72
N ASN A 680 -27.34 -18.10 9.43
CA ASN A 680 -27.05 -19.23 8.56
C ASN A 680 -25.59 -19.68 8.71
N THR A 681 -25.29 -20.87 8.20
CA THR A 681 -23.93 -21.38 8.09
C THR A 681 -23.63 -21.81 6.66
N PHE A 682 -22.42 -21.48 6.20
CA PHE A 682 -21.92 -21.99 4.92
C PHE A 682 -20.72 -22.91 5.21
N THR A 683 -20.79 -24.14 4.71
CA THR A 683 -19.76 -25.16 4.96
C THR A 683 -19.06 -25.54 3.66
N VAL A 684 -17.74 -25.57 3.70
CA VAL A 684 -16.87 -26.15 2.68
C VAL A 684 -16.39 -27.51 3.19
N GLU A 685 -16.60 -28.57 2.43
CA GLU A 685 -16.13 -29.90 2.75
C GLU A 685 -15.23 -30.45 1.65
N ALA A 686 -14.11 -31.08 2.00
CA ALA A 686 -13.24 -31.78 1.07
C ALA A 686 -13.17 -33.27 1.42
N THR A 687 -13.70 -34.11 0.52
CA THR A 687 -13.59 -35.57 0.61
C THR A 687 -12.42 -36.08 -0.20
N ASN A 688 -11.89 -37.25 0.15
CA ASN A 688 -10.62 -37.81 -0.34
C ASN A 688 -9.45 -36.83 -0.09
N PHE A 689 -9.57 -36.05 0.96
CA PHE A 689 -8.60 -35.05 1.34
C PHE A 689 -7.25 -35.70 1.68
N SER A 690 -6.20 -35.40 0.94
CA SER A 690 -4.83 -35.87 1.15
C SER A 690 -3.82 -34.90 0.55
N PRO A 691 -2.53 -34.90 0.95
CA PRO A 691 -1.51 -34.01 0.40
C PRO A 691 -1.34 -34.13 -1.12
N ASP A 692 -1.58 -35.34 -1.66
CA ASP A 692 -1.44 -35.62 -3.08
C ASP A 692 -2.68 -35.25 -3.91
N ASN A 693 -3.84 -35.10 -3.24
CA ASN A 693 -5.13 -34.88 -3.88
C ASN A 693 -5.46 -33.38 -3.98
N LYS A 694 -4.76 -32.69 -4.86
CA LYS A 694 -4.89 -31.23 -5.05
C LYS A 694 -5.84 -30.80 -6.17
N TYR A 695 -6.50 -31.77 -6.85
CA TYR A 695 -7.37 -31.46 -7.98
C TYR A 695 -8.81 -31.87 -7.69
N ILE A 696 -9.74 -30.99 -8.09
CA ILE A 696 -11.18 -31.25 -8.02
C ILE A 696 -11.56 -32.30 -9.04
N GLN A 697 -12.21 -33.38 -8.59
CA GLN A 697 -12.79 -34.42 -9.46
C GLN A 697 -14.30 -34.21 -9.60
N GLN A 698 -14.94 -33.67 -8.55
CA GLN A 698 -16.36 -33.36 -8.55
C GLN A 698 -16.63 -32.26 -7.52
N LEU A 699 -17.56 -31.38 -7.83
CA LEU A 699 -18.07 -30.37 -6.91
C LEU A 699 -19.60 -30.52 -6.80
N THR A 700 -20.12 -30.42 -5.58
CA THR A 700 -21.56 -30.43 -5.32
C THR A 700 -21.94 -29.27 -4.39
N LEU A 701 -23.11 -28.68 -4.61
CA LEU A 701 -23.71 -27.69 -3.73
C LEU A 701 -25.03 -28.26 -3.17
N ASN A 702 -25.11 -28.40 -1.84
CA ASN A 702 -26.24 -29.01 -1.14
C ASN A 702 -26.59 -30.41 -1.69
N GLY A 703 -25.58 -31.18 -2.07
CA GLY A 703 -25.70 -32.54 -2.61
C GLY A 703 -26.02 -32.61 -4.11
N ALA A 704 -26.36 -31.52 -4.76
CA ALA A 704 -26.57 -31.46 -6.20
C ALA A 704 -25.24 -31.20 -6.95
N PRO A 705 -25.00 -31.79 -8.14
CA PRO A 705 -23.82 -31.50 -8.96
C PRO A 705 -23.71 -30.01 -9.24
N TYR A 706 -22.50 -29.48 -9.04
CA TYR A 706 -22.19 -28.06 -9.26
C TYR A 706 -21.01 -27.94 -10.26
N PRO A 707 -21.30 -27.73 -11.54
CA PRO A 707 -20.26 -27.76 -12.57
C PRO A 707 -19.52 -26.43 -12.77
N TYR A 708 -19.88 -25.41 -12.03
CA TYR A 708 -19.35 -24.03 -12.18
C TYR A 708 -18.04 -23.87 -11.43
N SER A 709 -17.11 -23.15 -12.03
CA SER A 709 -15.84 -22.77 -11.37
C SER A 709 -15.89 -21.41 -10.64
N PHE A 710 -17.09 -20.99 -10.24
CA PHE A 710 -17.37 -19.81 -9.42
C PHE A 710 -18.56 -20.06 -8.50
N ILE A 711 -18.72 -19.23 -7.47
CA ILE A 711 -19.89 -19.25 -6.57
C ILE A 711 -20.32 -17.82 -6.31
N ASP A 712 -21.64 -17.59 -6.24
CA ASP A 712 -22.20 -16.27 -5.99
C ASP A 712 -22.28 -15.97 -4.49
N HIS A 713 -22.11 -14.71 -4.11
CA HIS A 713 -22.19 -14.21 -2.73
C HIS A 713 -23.54 -14.57 -2.08
N GLU A 714 -24.62 -14.41 -2.83
CA GLU A 714 -25.98 -14.74 -2.37
C GLU A 714 -26.09 -16.22 -1.95
N THR A 715 -25.47 -17.12 -2.71
CA THR A 715 -25.42 -18.55 -2.38
C THR A 715 -24.72 -18.80 -1.05
N ILE A 716 -23.60 -18.09 -0.79
CA ILE A 716 -22.89 -18.18 0.50
C ILE A 716 -23.79 -17.66 1.62
N GLN A 717 -24.46 -16.52 1.44
CA GLN A 717 -25.33 -15.90 2.45
C GLN A 717 -26.59 -16.72 2.75
N HIS A 718 -27.10 -17.48 1.79
CA HIS A 718 -28.21 -18.42 2.04
C HIS A 718 -27.80 -19.63 2.91
N GLY A 719 -26.49 -19.88 3.01
CA GLY A 719 -25.93 -21.03 3.70
C GLY A 719 -26.02 -22.30 2.87
N GLY A 720 -25.47 -23.39 3.42
CA GLY A 720 -25.44 -24.69 2.75
C GLY A 720 -24.05 -25.30 2.76
N THR A 721 -23.87 -26.34 1.92
CA THR A 721 -22.61 -27.09 1.87
C THR A 721 -22.10 -27.17 0.44
N LEU A 722 -20.87 -26.65 0.24
CA LEU A 722 -20.07 -26.81 -0.96
C LEU A 722 -19.09 -27.96 -0.71
N ARG A 723 -19.28 -29.10 -1.42
CA ARG A 723 -18.46 -30.28 -1.20
C ARG A 723 -17.58 -30.56 -2.40
N PHE A 724 -16.29 -30.64 -2.14
CA PHE A 724 -15.22 -30.99 -3.06
C PHE A 724 -14.90 -32.49 -2.95
N VAL A 725 -14.83 -33.19 -4.07
CA VAL A 725 -14.24 -34.52 -4.18
C VAL A 725 -12.88 -34.35 -4.80
N MET A 726 -11.83 -34.61 -4.02
CA MET A 726 -10.44 -34.36 -4.41
C MET A 726 -9.77 -35.59 -5.02
N GLY A 727 -8.77 -35.36 -5.88
CA GLY A 727 -7.97 -36.43 -6.49
C GLY A 727 -6.58 -35.98 -6.90
N PRO A 728 -5.67 -36.94 -7.21
CA PRO A 728 -4.26 -36.65 -7.51
C PRO A 728 -4.00 -36.22 -8.95
N GLN A 729 -4.96 -36.46 -9.86
CA GLN A 729 -4.79 -36.14 -11.27
C GLN A 729 -5.70 -34.97 -11.68
N PRO A 730 -5.23 -34.04 -12.54
CA PRO A 730 -6.05 -32.94 -12.99
C PRO A 730 -7.24 -33.43 -13.84
N ASP A 731 -8.45 -33.03 -13.47
CA ASP A 731 -9.61 -33.19 -14.35
C ASP A 731 -9.70 -31.96 -15.27
N LYS A 732 -9.24 -32.10 -16.50
CA LYS A 732 -9.25 -31.03 -17.51
C LYS A 732 -10.63 -30.77 -18.09
N SER A 733 -11.61 -31.63 -17.82
CA SER A 733 -12.99 -31.47 -18.30
C SER A 733 -13.86 -30.68 -17.33
N TRP A 734 -13.52 -30.66 -16.04
CA TRP A 734 -14.28 -29.95 -15.04
C TRP A 734 -14.26 -28.43 -15.31
N ALA A 735 -15.44 -27.83 -15.37
CA ALA A 735 -15.66 -26.42 -15.69
C ALA A 735 -14.99 -25.93 -16.99
N SER A 736 -14.65 -26.83 -17.95
CA SER A 736 -14.00 -26.44 -19.21
C SER A 736 -14.98 -25.80 -20.21
N GLU A 737 -16.30 -26.10 -20.13
CA GLU A 737 -17.31 -25.52 -20.99
C GLU A 737 -17.57 -24.05 -20.65
N LYS A 738 -17.73 -23.16 -21.65
CA LYS A 738 -17.94 -21.71 -21.47
C LYS A 738 -19.06 -21.36 -20.50
N LYS A 739 -20.17 -22.10 -20.50
CA LYS A 739 -21.33 -21.87 -19.60
C LYS A 739 -21.03 -22.15 -18.12
N HIS A 740 -19.96 -22.90 -17.82
CA HIS A 740 -19.54 -23.28 -16.48
C HIS A 740 -18.42 -22.41 -15.93
N ARG A 741 -17.88 -21.50 -16.75
CA ARG A 741 -16.80 -20.59 -16.40
C ARG A 741 -17.39 -19.28 -15.85
N PRO A 742 -16.65 -18.55 -15.01
CA PRO A 742 -17.02 -17.20 -14.66
C PRO A 742 -17.04 -16.31 -15.93
N GLN A 743 -18.02 -15.41 -15.99
CA GLN A 743 -18.18 -14.50 -17.11
C GLN A 743 -18.03 -13.07 -16.64
N ARG A 744 -16.99 -12.41 -17.11
CA ARG A 744 -16.78 -10.98 -16.83
C ARG A 744 -16.37 -10.29 -18.12
N LYS A 745 -17.34 -9.64 -18.78
CA LYS A 745 -17.15 -8.92 -20.02
C LYS A 745 -18.11 -7.76 -20.16
N ILE A 746 -17.57 -6.59 -20.52
CA ILE A 746 -18.39 -5.44 -20.90
C ILE A 746 -18.95 -5.67 -22.29
N THR A 747 -20.24 -5.91 -22.40
CA THR A 747 -20.94 -6.27 -23.67
C THR A 747 -21.66 -5.09 -24.31
N GLY A 748 -21.82 -3.98 -23.59
CA GLY A 748 -22.49 -2.76 -24.07
C GLY A 748 -21.69 -2.02 -25.15
N ASP A 749 -21.82 -0.72 -25.18
CA ASP A 749 -21.21 0.14 -26.17
C ASP A 749 -19.66 0.07 -26.13
N GLN A 750 -19.04 -0.40 -27.23
CA GLN A 750 -17.60 -0.63 -27.24
C GLN A 750 -16.83 0.66 -27.54
N LEU A 751 -15.75 0.88 -26.78
CA LEU A 751 -14.81 1.97 -26.99
C LEU A 751 -14.04 1.80 -28.32
N VAL A 752 -13.92 2.88 -29.09
CA VAL A 752 -12.94 2.97 -30.17
C VAL A 752 -11.62 3.43 -29.56
N ALA A 753 -10.64 2.56 -29.46
CA ALA A 753 -9.33 2.88 -28.90
C ALA A 753 -8.66 4.04 -29.64
N THR A 754 -7.83 4.81 -28.95
CA THR A 754 -7.05 5.87 -29.59
C THR A 754 -5.97 5.28 -30.49
N PRO A 755 -5.73 5.86 -31.69
CA PRO A 755 -4.63 5.42 -32.52
C PRO A 755 -3.27 5.63 -31.85
N SER A 756 -2.20 5.04 -32.37
CA SER A 756 -0.84 5.26 -31.91
C SER A 756 0.01 5.92 -33.00
N ILE A 757 0.96 6.76 -32.56
CA ILE A 757 1.94 7.43 -33.41
C ILE A 757 3.28 6.73 -33.23
N LYS A 758 3.85 6.19 -34.33
CA LYS A 758 5.17 5.56 -34.36
C LYS A 758 6.15 6.44 -35.12
N ALA A 759 7.24 6.81 -34.47
CA ALA A 759 8.35 7.58 -35.02
C ALA A 759 9.64 7.18 -34.33
N ASP A 760 10.78 7.28 -35.01
CA ASP A 760 12.07 6.88 -34.45
C ASP A 760 12.58 7.85 -33.37
N SER A 761 12.16 9.12 -33.43
CA SER A 761 12.53 10.15 -32.45
C SER A 761 11.45 11.23 -32.38
N LYS A 762 11.50 12.09 -31.38
CA LYS A 762 10.71 13.34 -31.28
C LYS A 762 11.41 14.51 -31.95
N THR A 763 12.73 14.38 -32.16
CA THR A 763 13.58 15.43 -32.75
C THR A 763 14.28 14.92 -34.01
N PHE A 764 14.50 15.80 -34.99
CA PHE A 764 15.14 15.47 -36.26
C PHE A 764 15.88 16.67 -36.84
N THR A 765 16.88 16.42 -37.68
CA THR A 765 17.64 17.46 -38.39
C THR A 765 17.08 17.75 -39.77
N ASP A 766 16.77 16.75 -40.55
CA ASP A 766 16.34 16.88 -41.96
C ASP A 766 14.86 16.58 -42.12
N SER A 767 14.48 15.32 -41.93
CA SER A 767 13.09 14.85 -42.00
C SER A 767 12.88 13.66 -41.06
N ILE A 768 11.64 13.40 -40.70
CA ILE A 768 11.24 12.24 -39.93
C ILE A 768 9.98 11.63 -40.53
N GLN A 769 9.91 10.28 -40.51
CA GLN A 769 8.75 9.53 -40.92
C GLN A 769 7.84 9.19 -39.75
N ILE A 770 6.56 9.55 -39.88
CA ILE A 770 5.52 9.25 -38.94
C ILE A 770 4.61 8.17 -39.49
N ARG A 771 4.40 7.10 -38.72
CA ARG A 771 3.40 6.08 -39.02
C ARG A 771 2.30 6.08 -37.97
N LEU A 772 1.07 5.93 -38.42
CA LEU A 772 -0.10 5.87 -37.56
C LEU A 772 -0.65 4.45 -37.58
N HIS A 773 -1.03 3.95 -36.42
CA HIS A 773 -1.57 2.59 -36.28
C HIS A 773 -2.82 2.59 -35.41
N HIS A 774 -3.78 1.70 -35.73
CA HIS A 774 -4.94 1.40 -34.92
C HIS A 774 -5.14 -0.12 -34.82
N PRO A 775 -5.39 -0.68 -33.61
CA PRO A 775 -5.49 -2.14 -33.41
C PRO A 775 -6.71 -2.77 -34.10
N LYS A 776 -7.78 -2.01 -34.31
CA LYS A 776 -9.01 -2.50 -34.94
C LYS A 776 -8.89 -2.43 -36.46
N ALA A 777 -8.95 -3.57 -37.16
CA ALA A 777 -9.00 -3.64 -38.60
C ALA A 777 -10.25 -2.91 -39.16
N GLY A 778 -10.05 -2.11 -40.21
CA GLY A 778 -11.12 -1.31 -40.83
C GLY A 778 -11.39 0.05 -40.16
N ALA A 779 -10.73 0.38 -39.05
CA ALA A 779 -10.81 1.73 -38.49
C ALA A 779 -10.10 2.73 -39.42
N GLN A 780 -10.74 3.88 -39.66
CA GLN A 780 -10.16 4.97 -40.45
C GLN A 780 -9.44 5.95 -39.52
N ILE A 781 -8.20 6.29 -39.83
CA ILE A 781 -7.41 7.25 -39.04
C ILE A 781 -7.41 8.59 -39.75
N PHE A 782 -7.82 9.63 -39.04
CA PHE A 782 -7.85 11.02 -39.50
C PHE A 782 -6.76 11.84 -38.81
N TYR A 783 -6.07 12.72 -39.53
CA TYR A 783 -5.01 13.54 -38.94
C TYR A 783 -4.99 14.96 -39.49
N SER A 784 -4.36 15.88 -38.75
CA SER A 784 -3.99 17.24 -39.13
C SER A 784 -2.53 17.51 -38.77
N LEU A 785 -1.88 18.40 -39.52
CA LEU A 785 -0.48 18.80 -39.28
C LEU A 785 -0.34 20.28 -38.80
N ASP A 786 -1.45 20.94 -38.59
CA ASP A 786 -1.54 22.33 -38.14
C ASP A 786 -2.01 22.46 -36.68
N GLY A 787 -2.12 21.34 -35.97
CA GLY A 787 -2.59 21.30 -34.60
C GLY A 787 -4.11 21.42 -34.44
N SER A 788 -4.88 21.58 -35.50
CA SER A 788 -6.34 21.58 -35.46
C SER A 788 -6.90 20.19 -35.12
N LEU A 789 -8.09 20.16 -34.53
CA LEU A 789 -8.77 18.88 -34.24
C LEU A 789 -9.21 18.21 -35.56
N PRO A 790 -8.79 16.97 -35.82
CA PRO A 790 -9.22 16.24 -37.00
C PRO A 790 -10.74 16.04 -37.05
N THR A 791 -11.32 16.15 -38.23
CA THR A 791 -12.75 15.94 -38.52
C THR A 791 -12.91 14.93 -39.65
N ALA A 792 -14.13 14.57 -40.00
CA ALA A 792 -14.41 13.73 -41.18
C ALA A 792 -13.94 14.36 -42.51
N LYS A 793 -13.58 15.67 -42.54
CA LYS A 793 -13.02 16.38 -43.69
C LYS A 793 -11.48 16.44 -43.68
N SER A 794 -10.86 16.01 -42.59
CA SER A 794 -9.39 15.98 -42.46
C SER A 794 -8.78 14.87 -43.30
N GLN A 795 -7.45 14.88 -43.45
CA GLN A 795 -6.74 13.87 -44.20
C GLN A 795 -6.93 12.48 -43.60
N VAL A 796 -7.17 11.49 -44.48
CA VAL A 796 -7.24 10.09 -44.04
C VAL A 796 -5.85 9.48 -44.24
N TYR A 797 -5.38 8.79 -43.21
CA TYR A 797 -4.07 8.16 -43.23
C TYR A 797 -4.08 6.94 -44.15
N SER A 798 -3.14 6.87 -45.09
CA SER A 798 -2.87 5.71 -45.96
C SER A 798 -1.41 5.29 -45.94
N ASP A 799 -0.50 6.27 -45.89
CA ASP A 799 0.94 6.05 -46.00
C ASP A 799 1.72 6.87 -45.00
N ALA A 800 3.02 6.52 -44.80
CA ALA A 800 3.89 7.23 -43.87
C ALA A 800 3.98 8.72 -44.20
N ILE A 801 3.88 9.57 -43.17
CA ILE A 801 3.88 11.04 -43.26
C ILE A 801 5.31 11.53 -43.05
N SER A 802 5.85 12.26 -44.02
CA SER A 802 7.18 12.87 -43.93
C SER A 802 7.08 14.30 -43.36
N LEU A 803 7.71 14.56 -42.22
CA LEU A 803 7.80 15.88 -41.63
C LEU A 803 9.19 16.49 -41.91
N THR A 804 9.24 17.74 -42.42
CA THR A 804 10.47 18.47 -42.73
C THR A 804 10.62 19.76 -41.90
N ALA A 805 9.61 20.10 -41.10
CA ALA A 805 9.56 21.23 -40.18
C ALA A 805 9.00 20.77 -38.82
N SER A 806 9.25 21.55 -37.76
CA SER A 806 8.62 21.32 -36.48
C SER A 806 7.11 21.31 -36.63
N THR A 807 6.45 20.25 -36.21
CA THR A 807 5.03 19.97 -36.48
C THR A 807 4.33 19.41 -35.26
N GLN A 808 3.14 19.92 -35.01
CA GLN A 808 2.19 19.28 -34.10
C GLN A 808 1.19 18.49 -34.94
N ILE A 809 1.20 17.18 -34.83
CA ILE A 809 0.21 16.29 -35.45
C ILE A 809 -0.89 15.95 -34.44
N ARG A 810 -2.16 16.06 -34.88
CA ARG A 810 -3.30 15.53 -34.13
C ARG A 810 -3.95 14.39 -34.90
N VAL A 811 -4.37 13.36 -34.18
CA VAL A 811 -4.83 12.11 -34.77
C VAL A 811 -6.04 11.60 -34.00
N LEU A 812 -7.05 11.10 -34.71
CA LEU A 812 -8.16 10.33 -34.15
C LEU A 812 -8.51 9.15 -35.07
N ALA A 813 -9.16 8.14 -34.50
CA ALA A 813 -9.71 7.02 -35.28
C ALA A 813 -11.25 7.07 -35.32
N LYS A 814 -11.81 6.59 -36.42
CA LYS A 814 -13.25 6.32 -36.55
C LYS A 814 -13.48 4.87 -36.95
N PHE A 815 -14.44 4.25 -36.31
CA PHE A 815 -14.91 2.93 -36.63
C PHE A 815 -16.43 2.92 -36.55
N GLU A 816 -17.11 2.57 -37.66
CA GLU A 816 -18.57 2.73 -37.77
C GLU A 816 -19.00 4.18 -37.50
N ASN A 817 -19.96 4.37 -36.61
CA ASN A 817 -20.48 5.70 -36.23
C ASN A 817 -19.77 6.32 -35.02
N LYS A 818 -18.70 5.69 -34.53
CA LYS A 818 -17.97 6.12 -33.33
C LYS A 818 -16.59 6.66 -33.66
N GLN A 819 -16.07 7.46 -32.73
CA GLN A 819 -14.71 7.96 -32.83
C GLN A 819 -13.97 7.86 -31.49
N SER A 820 -12.65 7.74 -31.58
CA SER A 820 -11.76 7.81 -30.43
C SER A 820 -11.59 9.25 -29.92
N SER A 821 -11.01 9.40 -28.73
CA SER A 821 -10.36 10.67 -28.35
C SER A 821 -9.24 11.01 -29.34
N ALA A 822 -8.99 12.32 -29.53
CA ALA A 822 -7.90 12.78 -30.38
C ALA A 822 -6.61 12.85 -29.55
N ILE A 823 -5.56 12.22 -30.07
CA ILE A 823 -4.21 12.29 -29.49
C ILE A 823 -3.36 13.33 -30.21
N THR A 824 -2.26 13.76 -29.57
CA THR A 824 -1.33 14.76 -30.10
C THR A 824 0.09 14.22 -30.05
N GLY A 825 0.85 14.43 -31.14
CA GLY A 825 2.29 14.23 -31.21
C GLY A 825 2.99 15.54 -31.59
N ASN A 826 4.08 15.86 -30.91
CA ASN A 826 4.93 17.03 -31.23
C ASN A 826 6.29 16.55 -31.72
N PHE A 827 6.70 17.04 -32.86
CA PHE A 827 7.98 16.71 -33.49
C PHE A 827 8.76 17.99 -33.75
N TYR A 828 10.02 18.02 -33.33
CA TYR A 828 10.84 19.22 -33.34
C TYR A 828 12.02 19.06 -34.28
N LYS A 829 12.12 19.99 -35.26
CA LYS A 829 13.33 20.13 -36.07
C LYS A 829 14.38 20.87 -35.27
N ILE A 830 15.53 20.24 -35.04
CA ILE A 830 16.69 20.87 -34.42
C ILE A 830 17.67 21.33 -35.49
N PRO A 831 18.48 22.38 -35.24
CA PRO A 831 19.48 22.85 -36.19
C PRO A 831 20.51 21.79 -36.52
N ALA A 832 20.79 21.58 -37.80
CA ALA A 832 21.83 20.67 -38.25
C ALA A 832 23.20 21.08 -37.69
N GLY A 833 24.00 20.07 -37.27
CA GLY A 833 25.32 20.28 -36.68
C GLY A 833 25.35 20.78 -35.24
N ARG A 834 24.20 20.93 -34.58
CA ARG A 834 24.12 21.15 -33.13
C ARG A 834 24.42 19.84 -32.40
N THR A 835 25.42 19.87 -31.52
CA THR A 835 25.80 18.72 -30.70
C THR A 835 26.07 19.17 -29.27
N ILE A 836 26.10 18.23 -28.32
CA ILE A 836 26.43 18.48 -26.93
C ILE A 836 27.49 17.47 -26.48
N ASP A 837 28.43 17.93 -25.69
CA ASP A 837 29.40 17.15 -24.97
C ASP A 837 29.17 17.28 -23.47
N LEU A 838 29.01 16.17 -22.78
CA LEU A 838 28.76 16.09 -21.36
C LEU A 838 30.05 15.66 -20.65
N ALA A 839 30.73 16.58 -19.98
CA ALA A 839 31.96 16.27 -19.25
C ALA A 839 31.67 15.45 -17.96
N THR A 840 30.45 15.50 -17.46
CA THR A 840 29.96 14.72 -16.33
C THR A 840 28.84 13.78 -16.75
N ASN A 841 28.86 12.54 -16.23
CA ASN A 841 27.82 11.56 -16.54
C ASN A 841 26.55 11.79 -15.73
N TYR A 842 25.39 11.73 -16.37
CA TYR A 842 24.10 11.66 -15.71
C TYR A 842 23.82 10.25 -15.18
N SER A 843 22.89 10.12 -14.26
CA SER A 843 22.45 8.81 -13.74
C SER A 843 21.70 8.00 -14.80
N PRO A 844 21.99 6.71 -14.98
CA PRO A 844 21.22 5.84 -15.88
C PRO A 844 19.73 5.74 -15.50
N GLN A 845 19.38 6.01 -14.26
CA GLN A 845 18.01 6.02 -13.76
C GLN A 845 17.22 7.23 -14.27
N TYR A 846 17.90 8.35 -14.52
CA TYR A 846 17.28 9.62 -14.95
C TYR A 846 17.99 10.18 -16.19
N PRO A 847 17.88 9.52 -17.35
CA PRO A 847 18.59 9.93 -18.56
C PRO A 847 17.87 10.99 -19.37
N ALA A 848 16.61 11.33 -19.07
CA ALA A 848 15.70 12.12 -19.88
C ALA A 848 15.55 11.53 -21.32
N GLY A 849 16.24 12.03 -22.29
CA GLY A 849 16.28 11.51 -23.67
C GLY A 849 17.66 11.01 -24.06
N GLY A 850 18.56 10.79 -23.09
CA GLY A 850 19.97 10.45 -23.33
C GLY A 850 20.86 11.65 -23.54
N ASP A 851 21.96 11.51 -24.24
CA ASP A 851 23.02 12.54 -24.34
C ASP A 851 22.53 13.89 -24.88
N ILE A 852 21.53 13.88 -25.77
CA ILE A 852 20.96 15.09 -26.37
C ILE A 852 19.82 15.72 -25.57
N ALA A 853 19.44 15.18 -24.43
CA ALA A 853 18.29 15.63 -23.66
C ALA A 853 18.32 17.13 -23.30
N LEU A 854 19.53 17.67 -23.06
CA LEU A 854 19.68 19.09 -22.74
C LEU A 854 19.61 20.04 -23.96
N ILE A 855 19.38 19.53 -25.18
CA ILE A 855 19.26 20.32 -26.42
C ILE A 855 18.13 19.85 -27.35
N ASP A 856 17.19 19.09 -26.84
CA ASP A 856 16.11 18.43 -27.59
C ASP A 856 14.81 19.22 -27.61
N ARG A 857 14.77 20.41 -26.98
CA ARG A 857 13.62 21.31 -26.85
C ARG A 857 12.48 20.75 -26.00
N GLN A 858 12.78 19.80 -25.14
CA GLN A 858 11.79 19.30 -24.19
C GLN A 858 12.05 19.89 -22.81
N HIS A 859 10.97 20.29 -22.14
CA HIS A 859 11.02 20.79 -20.78
C HIS A 859 10.44 19.78 -19.79
N GLY A 860 11.02 19.72 -18.61
CA GLY A 860 10.53 18.94 -17.50
C GLY A 860 9.24 19.52 -16.89
N ASN A 861 8.55 18.69 -16.14
CA ASN A 861 7.40 19.10 -15.32
C ASN A 861 7.72 18.91 -13.82
N THR A 862 6.77 19.15 -12.94
CA THR A 862 6.95 19.03 -11.48
C THR A 862 7.05 17.60 -10.96
N ASP A 863 6.74 16.60 -11.76
CA ASP A 863 6.94 15.18 -11.43
C ASP A 863 8.21 14.66 -12.13
N PHE A 864 9.31 14.56 -11.39
CA PHE A 864 10.60 14.11 -11.93
C PHE A 864 10.58 12.68 -12.50
N ARG A 865 9.61 11.87 -12.10
CA ARG A 865 9.47 10.46 -12.51
C ARG A 865 8.92 10.29 -13.93
N THR A 866 8.48 11.37 -14.56
CA THR A 866 7.93 11.35 -15.93
C THR A 866 8.99 11.22 -17.03
N GLY A 867 10.26 11.15 -16.67
CA GLY A 867 11.36 10.91 -17.60
C GLY A 867 11.80 12.12 -18.43
N SER A 868 11.46 13.34 -18.00
CA SER A 868 11.80 14.59 -18.71
C SER A 868 13.01 15.32 -18.10
N TRP A 869 13.64 14.76 -17.07
CA TRP A 869 14.75 15.35 -16.34
C TRP A 869 16.01 14.49 -16.43
N GLN A 870 17.16 15.12 -16.70
CA GLN A 870 18.47 14.49 -16.64
C GLN A 870 19.08 14.70 -15.24
N GLY A 871 19.33 13.61 -14.50
CA GLY A 871 19.69 13.65 -13.09
C GLY A 871 21.20 13.45 -12.84
N TYR A 872 21.79 14.27 -11.95
CA TYR A 872 23.20 14.22 -11.55
C TYR A 872 23.30 14.12 -10.03
N GLN A 873 23.82 13.01 -9.52
CA GLN A 873 23.92 12.75 -8.09
C GLN A 873 25.32 13.08 -7.54
N GLY A 874 25.41 14.01 -6.60
CA GLY A 874 26.64 14.38 -5.93
C GLY A 874 27.73 14.98 -6.83
N VAL A 875 27.42 15.21 -8.13
CA VAL A 875 28.34 15.78 -9.11
C VAL A 875 27.75 17.03 -9.76
N ASP A 876 28.60 17.90 -10.26
CA ASP A 876 28.18 19.08 -11.03
C ASP A 876 27.70 18.65 -12.41
N LEU A 877 26.78 19.39 -13.02
CA LEU A 877 26.53 19.28 -14.44
C LEU A 877 27.53 20.15 -15.18
N GLU A 878 28.28 19.59 -16.13
CA GLU A 878 29.15 20.31 -17.03
C GLU A 878 28.87 19.87 -18.46
N ALA A 879 28.32 20.79 -19.26
CA ALA A 879 27.90 20.57 -20.65
C ALA A 879 28.43 21.61 -21.58
N THR A 880 28.90 21.20 -22.78
CA THR A 880 29.35 22.09 -23.85
C THR A 880 28.51 21.85 -25.10
N VAL A 881 27.73 22.85 -25.53
CA VAL A 881 26.92 22.83 -26.73
C VAL A 881 27.72 23.42 -27.90
N ASP A 882 27.94 22.64 -28.97
CA ASP A 882 28.44 23.14 -30.25
C ASP A 882 27.25 23.52 -31.13
N LEU A 883 27.15 24.78 -31.53
CA LEU A 883 26.09 25.31 -32.38
C LEU A 883 26.28 24.97 -33.86
N GLY A 884 27.34 24.23 -34.22
CA GLY A 884 27.74 23.86 -35.60
C GLY A 884 28.37 25.04 -36.38
N LYS A 885 28.03 26.26 -36.07
CA LYS A 885 28.57 27.49 -36.70
C LYS A 885 28.57 28.67 -35.74
N ARG A 886 29.42 29.63 -35.99
CA ARG A 886 29.39 30.91 -35.25
C ARG A 886 28.09 31.68 -35.51
N GLN A 887 27.40 32.03 -34.45
CA GLN A 887 26.17 32.82 -34.49
C GLN A 887 26.11 33.86 -33.37
N LYS A 888 25.21 34.83 -33.47
CA LYS A 888 24.99 35.82 -32.40
C LYS A 888 24.11 35.18 -31.35
N ILE A 889 24.55 35.23 -30.09
CA ILE A 889 23.84 34.74 -28.92
C ILE A 889 23.40 35.95 -28.11
N LYS A 890 22.13 35.99 -27.69
CA LYS A 890 21.53 37.07 -26.93
C LYS A 890 21.08 36.62 -25.54
N SER A 891 20.70 35.34 -25.41
CA SER A 891 20.35 34.78 -24.13
C SER A 891 20.71 33.30 -24.07
N ILE A 892 20.96 32.82 -22.85
CA ILE A 892 21.18 31.39 -22.54
C ILE A 892 20.40 31.09 -21.28
N SER A 893 19.63 30.01 -21.28
CA SER A 893 18.92 29.53 -20.09
C SER A 893 18.98 28.02 -19.95
N ILE A 894 18.86 27.55 -18.72
CA ILE A 894 18.70 26.14 -18.38
C ILE A 894 17.73 25.99 -17.22
N GLY A 895 16.82 25.02 -17.30
CA GLY A 895 15.84 24.75 -16.26
C GLY A 895 16.32 23.70 -15.27
N PHE A 896 15.93 23.87 -13.99
CA PHE A 896 16.17 22.90 -12.92
C PHE A 896 14.93 22.68 -12.08
N LEU A 897 14.82 21.46 -11.52
CA LEU A 897 13.78 21.07 -10.57
C LEU A 897 14.37 21.02 -9.15
N GLN A 898 13.63 21.53 -8.16
CA GLN A 898 13.79 21.19 -6.76
C GLN A 898 12.60 20.38 -6.29
N ASP A 899 12.88 19.26 -5.64
CA ASP A 899 11.95 18.44 -4.87
C ASP A 899 12.75 17.88 -3.69
N GLN A 900 12.80 18.65 -2.61
CA GLN A 900 13.70 18.35 -1.49
C GLN A 900 13.37 17.01 -0.81
N ARG A 901 12.11 16.58 -0.81
CA ARG A 901 11.71 15.27 -0.25
C ARG A 901 12.29 14.09 -1.02
N SER A 902 12.67 14.32 -2.28
CA SER A 902 13.31 13.36 -3.17
C SER A 902 14.82 13.61 -3.32
N TRP A 903 15.46 14.33 -2.38
CA TRP A 903 16.88 14.70 -2.39
C TRP A 903 17.30 15.54 -3.61
N ILE A 904 16.33 16.15 -4.33
CA ILE A 904 16.55 16.97 -5.52
C ILE A 904 16.57 18.45 -5.12
N PHE A 905 17.70 19.13 -5.41
CA PHE A 905 17.90 20.52 -5.04
C PHE A 905 18.28 21.38 -6.24
N MET A 906 18.03 22.68 -6.17
CA MET A 906 18.60 23.64 -7.11
C MET A 906 20.12 23.60 -7.07
N PRO A 907 20.83 23.80 -8.22
CA PRO A 907 22.26 24.06 -8.18
C PRO A 907 22.53 25.33 -7.37
N GLU A 908 23.69 25.39 -6.69
CA GLU A 908 24.07 26.59 -5.92
C GLU A 908 24.21 27.83 -6.79
N ARG A 909 24.71 27.64 -8.01
CA ARG A 909 24.87 28.64 -9.05
C ARG A 909 25.10 27.98 -10.41
N VAL A 910 24.82 28.71 -11.48
CA VAL A 910 25.07 28.28 -12.85
C VAL A 910 26.01 29.25 -13.54
N HIS A 911 27.10 28.73 -14.10
CA HIS A 911 28.10 29.48 -14.86
C HIS A 911 27.84 29.32 -16.36
N PHE A 912 27.91 30.40 -17.08
CA PHE A 912 27.77 30.45 -18.54
C PHE A 912 29.05 30.97 -19.17
N SER A 913 29.58 30.25 -20.17
CA SER A 913 30.79 30.63 -20.90
C SER A 913 30.62 30.48 -22.39
N LEU A 914 31.28 31.31 -23.16
CA LEU A 914 31.28 31.24 -24.61
C LEU A 914 32.65 30.98 -25.17
N SER A 915 32.72 30.29 -26.34
CA SER A 915 33.95 30.12 -27.08
C SER A 915 33.68 30.14 -28.58
N VAL A 916 34.69 30.56 -29.34
CA VAL A 916 34.68 30.52 -30.81
C VAL A 916 35.41 29.32 -31.39
N ASP A 917 36.29 28.68 -30.61
CA ASP A 917 37.19 27.59 -31.02
C ASP A 917 36.99 26.28 -30.26
N GLY A 918 36.09 26.26 -29.21
CA GLY A 918 35.82 25.14 -28.35
C GLY A 918 36.95 24.78 -27.34
N ARG A 919 38.01 25.61 -27.27
CA ARG A 919 39.14 25.41 -26.36
C ARG A 919 39.26 26.55 -25.35
N ASN A 920 39.14 27.77 -25.81
CA ASN A 920 39.29 28.96 -24.98
C ASN A 920 37.84 29.49 -24.68
N PHE A 921 37.42 29.29 -23.43
CA PHE A 921 36.11 29.72 -22.95
C PHE A 921 36.26 31.01 -22.13
N THR A 922 35.39 31.97 -22.40
CA THR A 922 35.26 33.21 -21.61
C THR A 922 33.94 33.13 -20.83
N GLU A 923 34.05 33.21 -19.48
CA GLU A 923 32.87 33.33 -18.65
C GLU A 923 32.15 34.64 -18.90
N ILE A 924 30.87 34.58 -19.18
CA ILE A 924 30.01 35.71 -19.51
C ILE A 924 29.01 36.05 -18.41
N GLY A 925 28.80 35.14 -17.46
CA GLY A 925 27.98 35.40 -16.30
C GLY A 925 27.79 34.19 -15.41
N VAL A 926 27.42 34.46 -14.16
CA VAL A 926 27.11 33.48 -13.13
C VAL A 926 25.77 33.88 -12.50
N ILE A 927 24.83 32.93 -12.45
CA ILE A 927 23.52 33.16 -11.83
C ILE A 927 23.47 32.34 -10.52
N PRO A 928 23.39 32.99 -9.36
CA PRO A 928 23.24 32.29 -8.09
C PRO A 928 21.82 31.77 -7.88
N ASN A 929 21.68 30.70 -7.11
CA ASN A 929 20.39 30.22 -6.67
C ASN A 929 19.81 31.16 -5.60
N THR A 930 18.48 31.35 -5.66
CA THR A 930 17.71 32.14 -4.71
C THR A 930 16.62 31.32 -4.00
N ILE A 931 16.46 30.03 -4.35
CA ILE A 931 15.47 29.14 -3.75
C ILE A 931 16.08 28.47 -2.53
N PRO A 932 15.50 28.62 -1.33
CA PRO A 932 15.98 27.91 -0.13
C PRO A 932 15.89 26.39 -0.29
N ALA A 933 16.92 25.68 0.18
CA ALA A 933 16.92 24.22 0.14
C ALA A 933 15.83 23.57 1.02
N THR A 934 15.32 24.32 2.01
CA THR A 934 14.26 23.88 2.93
C THR A 934 12.84 24.16 2.38
N LEU A 935 12.73 24.82 1.21
CA LEU A 935 11.42 25.11 0.64
C LEU A 935 10.80 23.83 0.11
N ASP A 936 9.65 23.48 0.67
CA ASP A 936 8.92 22.25 0.35
C ASP A 936 8.15 22.39 -0.99
N GLY A 937 7.86 21.21 -1.59
CA GLY A 937 7.16 21.11 -2.88
C GLY A 937 8.10 21.02 -4.08
N SER A 938 7.49 20.71 -5.24
CA SER A 938 8.20 20.59 -6.51
C SER A 938 8.22 21.93 -7.24
N ILE A 939 9.42 22.50 -7.43
CA ILE A 939 9.63 23.86 -7.92
C ILE A 939 10.54 23.82 -9.14
N ILE A 940 10.09 24.40 -10.25
CA ILE A 940 10.91 24.58 -11.45
C ILE A 940 11.44 26.02 -11.50
N LYS A 941 12.75 26.17 -11.75
CA LYS A 941 13.40 27.46 -11.94
C LYS A 941 14.31 27.44 -13.16
N HIS A 942 14.15 28.44 -14.03
CA HIS A 942 15.09 28.69 -15.11
C HIS A 942 16.16 29.69 -14.66
N PHE A 943 17.43 29.33 -14.88
CA PHE A 943 18.59 30.21 -14.71
C PHE A 943 18.86 30.81 -16.06
N GLU A 944 18.49 32.08 -16.26
CA GLU A 944 18.52 32.79 -17.53
C GLU A 944 19.52 33.93 -17.46
N LEU A 945 20.39 34.03 -18.48
CA LEU A 945 21.37 35.09 -18.66
C LEU A 945 21.13 35.80 -19.99
N ASP A 946 20.65 37.05 -19.92
CA ASP A 946 20.61 37.95 -21.05
C ASP A 946 21.97 38.64 -21.24
N ILE A 947 22.47 38.66 -22.45
CA ILE A 947 23.77 39.24 -22.79
C ILE A 947 23.67 40.19 -23.96
N VAL A 948 24.58 41.18 -24.00
CA VAL A 948 24.83 41.90 -25.24
C VAL A 948 25.28 40.89 -26.30
N ALA A 949 24.65 40.91 -27.47
CA ALA A 949 24.86 39.93 -28.53
C ALA A 949 26.33 39.62 -28.80
N HIS A 950 26.78 38.44 -28.46
CA HIS A 950 28.14 37.91 -28.68
C HIS A 950 28.15 36.90 -29.80
N LYS A 951 29.20 36.90 -30.63
CA LYS A 951 29.41 35.86 -31.66
C LYS A 951 30.21 34.72 -31.08
N ALA A 952 29.59 33.56 -30.92
CA ALA A 952 30.23 32.33 -30.48
C ALA A 952 29.76 31.10 -31.30
N ARG A 953 30.47 29.98 -31.21
CA ARG A 953 30.06 28.70 -31.72
C ARG A 953 29.77 27.72 -30.60
N TYR A 954 30.48 27.86 -29.46
CA TYR A 954 30.34 26.96 -28.32
C TYR A 954 29.77 27.69 -27.12
N VAL A 955 28.86 27.03 -26.43
CA VAL A 955 28.27 27.47 -25.16
C VAL A 955 28.56 26.43 -24.13
N LYS A 956 29.24 26.82 -23.05
CA LYS A 956 29.51 25.94 -21.90
C LYS A 956 28.65 26.37 -20.73
N VAL A 957 28.01 25.38 -20.10
CA VAL A 957 27.18 25.54 -18.90
C VAL A 957 27.73 24.65 -17.80
N ILE A 958 27.96 25.23 -16.61
CA ILE A 958 28.33 24.48 -15.42
C ILE A 958 27.33 24.79 -14.31
N ALA A 959 26.60 23.78 -13.83
CA ALA A 959 25.71 23.90 -12.70
C ALA A 959 26.34 23.23 -11.48
N VAL A 960 26.62 24.02 -10.45
CA VAL A 960 27.32 23.56 -9.25
C VAL A 960 26.36 22.86 -8.30
N ASN A 961 26.51 21.56 -8.13
CA ASN A 961 25.71 20.76 -7.20
C ASN A 961 26.18 21.05 -5.76
N ARG A 962 25.27 21.11 -4.82
CA ARG A 962 25.56 21.20 -3.38
C ARG A 962 26.30 20.00 -2.79
N LYS A 963 26.41 18.91 -3.53
CA LYS A 963 27.05 17.62 -3.27
C LYS A 963 26.30 16.73 -2.28
N VAL A 964 25.91 17.24 -1.12
CA VAL A 964 25.21 16.49 -0.07
C VAL A 964 23.96 17.23 0.39
N CYS A 965 23.01 16.46 0.92
CA CYS A 965 21.79 17.01 1.52
C CYS A 965 22.13 17.88 2.75
N PRO A 966 21.37 18.97 2.99
CA PRO A 966 21.69 19.94 4.05
C PRO A 966 21.43 19.36 5.45
N PRO A 967 21.98 20.00 6.51
CA PRO A 967 21.64 19.69 7.89
C PRO A 967 20.14 19.79 8.15
N ASN A 968 19.64 18.93 9.02
CA ASN A 968 18.20 18.78 9.37
C ASN A 968 17.30 18.28 8.22
N HIS A 969 17.88 17.78 7.14
CA HIS A 969 17.17 17.09 6.08
C HIS A 969 17.11 15.59 6.39
N LEU A 970 16.05 14.88 5.98
CA LEU A 970 15.91 13.42 6.18
C LEU A 970 17.10 12.61 5.65
N GLY A 971 17.73 13.07 4.58
CA GLY A 971 18.96 12.50 4.01
C GLY A 971 20.21 13.31 4.33
N GLU A 972 20.33 13.94 5.51
CA GLU A 972 21.49 14.73 5.88
C GLU A 972 22.81 13.98 5.61
N GLY A 973 23.70 14.62 4.82
CA GLY A 973 24.99 14.04 4.45
C GLY A 973 24.96 13.08 3.26
N GLU A 974 23.80 12.59 2.84
CA GLU A 974 23.63 11.76 1.64
C GLU A 974 23.85 12.58 0.36
N PRO A 975 24.24 11.93 -0.76
CA PRO A 975 24.45 12.63 -2.03
C PRO A 975 23.21 13.34 -2.55
N ALA A 976 23.30 14.64 -2.79
CA ALA A 976 22.22 15.46 -3.33
C ALA A 976 22.14 15.37 -4.86
N TRP A 977 20.92 15.44 -5.38
CA TRP A 977 20.65 15.48 -6.81
C TRP A 977 20.50 16.91 -7.33
N ILE A 978 20.93 17.15 -8.59
CA ILE A 978 20.41 18.21 -9.45
C ILE A 978 19.75 17.58 -10.67
N PHE A 979 18.59 18.12 -11.07
CA PHE A 979 17.82 17.66 -12.23
C PHE A 979 17.69 18.79 -13.22
N ALA A 980 18.21 18.60 -14.43
CA ALA A 980 18.23 19.58 -15.51
C ALA A 980 17.37 19.14 -16.70
N ASP A 981 16.81 20.12 -17.42
CA ASP A 981 16.06 19.88 -18.66
C ASP A 981 16.79 20.49 -19.88
N GLU A 982 16.31 21.54 -20.50
CA GLU A 982 16.76 22.11 -21.76
C GLU A 982 17.72 23.29 -21.58
N ILE A 983 18.83 23.28 -22.33
CA ILE A 983 19.71 24.45 -22.52
C ILE A 983 19.21 25.22 -23.74
N SER A 984 18.45 26.25 -23.49
CA SER A 984 17.94 27.13 -24.51
C SER A 984 18.96 28.21 -24.85
N ILE A 985 19.25 28.42 -26.18
CA ILE A 985 20.23 29.40 -26.68
C ILE A 985 19.58 30.20 -27.79
N GLN A 986 19.47 31.52 -27.59
CA GLN A 986 18.80 32.44 -28.49
C GLN A 986 19.74 33.54 -29.05
#